data_e36e3e9108a2e8c5bfc6d124e183f5b7
#
_entry.id   e36e3e9108a2e8c5bfc6d124e183f5b7
#
_cell.length_a   1.000
_cell.length_b   1.000
_cell.length_c   1.000
_cell.angle_alpha   90.00
_cell.angle_beta   90.00
_cell.angle_gamma   90.00
#
_symmetry.space_group_name_H-M   'P 1'
#
loop_
_entity.id
_entity.type
_entity.pdbx_description
1 polymer ?
#
loop_
_entity_poly.entity_id
_entity_poly.type
_entity_poly.pdbx_seq_one_letter_code
_entity_poly.pdbx_strand_id
1 'polypeptide(L)'
;MRTPSIAVTIALGAITAAMLAPVVVGVRGGQTQLPTTSADFYFKGTQPDPTGAQVEPISPAVNCQYCHAEYNTATAPFDSWVGSMMAQAARDPIWQAAVTIANQDAANSGESCIRCHSPQSFLSGSSAGGEIDDLTVDDLDGINCNFCHRQVDPQLSTTDDAQGYPGNTDLTPDPEILAQLVAAGTHPIGAGTSSQFVISPYDVRRGPYDDVPQNFHGNVELVYSPLHTKGEACASCHDVSNPIVTKQGGSYAPNAAGAAHPTGNPADMYPDHRTYSEWKMSQFATTGVTFADNRFGGNHPTGVIKSCQDCHMPRQIGAGCIFYDPTYGGTPEQQRDDIGQHSFAGANSWVVRAVRAQLGPDDADYYGLTQDRVDTAIARNVQMLRDASDMTLSQQGGQLKVRITNQSGHKLPTGVGNGRRAWINVKFLSASGALVAERGAYDLSTAAFNGSDTKVYQKRASIDAAMSALTGLPVGTTFHTALDNRTDLDNRIPPRGFTNAGFASVQAAPVNYSYADGQHWDDTLYAIPAGATKAVVTFYHQTTTKEYAEFLRDANVTDQRGQVAYDLWVQFGRSAPVDMDSAIINLAPTNPADLDGDGVVGGADLGILLANWGQAGQGDIDGDGFVGGADLGILLAAWGT
;
A
#
# COMPACT_ATOMS: atom_id res chain seq x y z
N MET A 1 24.38 71.79 -10.42
CA MET A 1 24.63 70.34 -10.54
C MET A 1 23.53 69.67 -9.76
N ARG A 2 22.56 69.00 -10.43
CA ARG A 2 21.42 68.36 -9.83
C ARG A 2 21.65 66.84 -9.89
N THR A 3 21.65 66.21 -8.73
CA THR A 3 21.66 64.73 -8.61
C THR A 3 20.22 64.21 -8.75
N PRO A 4 19.96 63.14 -9.52
CA PRO A 4 18.65 62.52 -9.55
C PRO A 4 18.55 61.46 -8.48
N SER A 5 17.47 61.53 -7.69
CA SER A 5 17.05 60.47 -6.78
C SER A 5 16.40 59.32 -7.55
N ILE A 6 16.92 58.12 -7.38
CA ILE A 6 16.34 56.90 -7.91
C ILE A 6 15.36 56.37 -6.85
N ALA A 7 14.09 56.37 -7.17
CA ALA A 7 13.05 55.69 -6.39
C ALA A 7 13.12 54.19 -6.72
N VAL A 8 13.39 53.36 -5.72
CA VAL A 8 13.31 51.90 -5.83
C VAL A 8 11.86 51.50 -5.48
N THR A 9 11.13 51.10 -6.49
CA THR A 9 9.80 50.48 -6.32
C THR A 9 10.02 49.01 -5.97
N ILE A 10 9.72 48.62 -4.73
CA ILE A 10 9.70 47.21 -4.33
C ILE A 10 8.34 46.65 -4.77
N ALA A 11 8.36 45.88 -5.84
CA ALA A 11 7.20 45.03 -6.19
C ALA A 11 7.21 43.81 -5.29
N LEU A 12 6.23 43.71 -4.39
CA LEU A 12 5.89 42.45 -3.70
C LEU A 12 5.29 41.49 -4.73
N GLY A 13 6.15 40.65 -5.31
CA GLY A 13 5.71 39.52 -6.07
C GLY A 13 5.16 38.44 -5.11
N ALA A 14 3.89 38.07 -5.28
CA ALA A 14 3.31 36.90 -4.65
C ALA A 14 4.10 35.66 -5.12
N ILE A 15 4.88 35.06 -4.22
CA ILE A 15 5.53 33.77 -4.48
C ILE A 15 4.45 32.71 -4.38
N THR A 16 3.81 32.41 -5.51
CA THR A 16 3.11 31.14 -5.68
C THR A 16 4.17 30.06 -5.66
N ALA A 17 4.23 29.32 -4.55
CA ALA A 17 5.05 28.12 -4.46
C ALA A 17 4.50 27.08 -5.45
N ALA A 18 5.00 27.11 -6.67
CA ALA A 18 4.85 25.99 -7.60
C ALA A 18 5.58 24.80 -6.96
N MET A 19 4.82 23.87 -6.38
CA MET A 19 5.35 22.57 -6.03
C MET A 19 5.65 21.84 -7.34
N LEU A 20 6.87 22.01 -7.83
CA LEU A 20 7.42 21.18 -8.90
C LEU A 20 7.38 19.74 -8.41
N ALA A 21 6.63 18.88 -9.11
CA ALA A 21 6.77 17.44 -8.95
C ALA A 21 8.28 17.12 -9.11
N PRO A 22 8.89 16.36 -8.19
CA PRO A 22 10.29 16.02 -8.33
C PRO A 22 10.47 15.21 -9.61
N VAL A 23 11.22 15.76 -10.56
CA VAL A 23 11.73 14.98 -11.68
C VAL A 23 12.73 14.02 -11.06
N VAL A 24 12.39 12.74 -11.01
CA VAL A 24 13.34 11.69 -10.67
C VAL A 24 14.33 11.62 -11.84
N VAL A 25 15.47 12.27 -11.67
CA VAL A 25 16.57 12.19 -12.64
C VAL A 25 17.32 10.90 -12.35
N GLY A 26 17.17 9.91 -13.21
CA GLY A 26 18.02 8.73 -13.21
C GLY A 26 19.47 9.16 -13.42
N VAL A 27 20.30 9.04 -12.40
CA VAL A 27 21.72 9.43 -12.47
C VAL A 27 22.48 8.30 -13.14
N ARG A 28 22.81 8.48 -14.39
CA ARG A 28 23.83 7.68 -15.08
C ARG A 28 25.21 8.22 -14.72
N GLY A 29 26.00 7.44 -14.00
CA GLY A 29 27.43 7.67 -13.78
C GLY A 29 27.75 8.41 -12.49
N GLY A 30 28.20 7.67 -11.48
CA GLY A 30 28.71 8.18 -10.21
C GLY A 30 28.07 7.58 -8.95
N GLN A 31 27.06 6.74 -9.07
CA GLN A 31 26.48 6.03 -7.93
C GLN A 31 27.48 5.00 -7.39
N THR A 32 27.67 4.97 -6.07
CA THR A 32 28.49 3.99 -5.37
C THR A 32 27.57 2.98 -4.70
N GLN A 33 27.71 1.69 -5.04
CA GLN A 33 27.06 0.60 -4.32
C GLN A 33 27.58 0.55 -2.88
N LEU A 34 26.69 0.42 -1.90
CA LEU A 34 27.08 0.18 -0.53
C LEU A 34 27.67 -1.23 -0.41
N PRO A 35 28.84 -1.40 0.27
CA PRO A 35 29.51 -2.69 0.41
C PRO A 35 28.91 -3.54 1.53
N THR A 36 27.57 -3.67 1.54
CA THR A 36 26.81 -4.47 2.47
C THR A 36 27.03 -5.98 2.20
N THR A 37 26.68 -6.80 3.16
CA THR A 37 26.75 -8.27 3.11
C THR A 37 25.42 -8.86 3.59
N SER A 38 25.22 -10.16 3.48
CA SER A 38 24.05 -10.84 4.04
C SER A 38 23.86 -10.57 5.55
N ALA A 39 24.94 -10.27 6.28
CA ALA A 39 24.85 -9.92 7.69
C ALA A 39 24.07 -8.62 7.95
N ASP A 40 24.17 -7.64 7.05
CA ASP A 40 23.48 -6.35 7.18
C ASP A 40 21.94 -6.53 7.05
N PHE A 41 21.50 -7.60 6.40
CA PHE A 41 20.08 -7.93 6.16
C PHE A 41 19.57 -9.05 7.05
N TYR A 42 20.34 -9.39 8.10
CA TYR A 42 19.94 -10.41 9.04
C TYR A 42 18.75 -9.97 9.90
N PHE A 43 17.74 -10.81 9.96
CA PHE A 43 16.60 -10.71 10.87
C PHE A 43 16.44 -12.01 11.66
N LYS A 44 15.91 -11.91 12.88
CA LYS A 44 15.55 -13.07 13.72
C LYS A 44 14.45 -13.92 13.06
N GLY A 45 13.98 -14.94 13.75
CA GLY A 45 13.04 -15.95 13.25
C GLY A 45 13.75 -17.21 12.76
N THR A 46 13.03 -18.05 12.02
CA THR A 46 13.62 -19.23 11.39
C THR A 46 14.67 -18.81 10.37
N GLN A 47 15.85 -19.44 10.47
CA GLN A 47 16.98 -19.18 9.59
C GLN A 47 17.07 -20.20 8.46
N PRO A 48 17.81 -19.91 7.37
CA PRO A 48 18.02 -20.85 6.29
C PRO A 48 18.65 -22.17 6.73
N ASP A 49 18.19 -23.26 6.14
CA ASP A 49 18.80 -24.58 6.27
C ASP A 49 19.04 -25.22 4.89
N PRO A 50 20.16 -24.92 4.23
CA PRO A 50 20.47 -25.45 2.90
C PRO A 50 20.58 -26.99 2.86
N THR A 51 20.68 -27.63 4.01
CA THR A 51 20.79 -29.10 4.09
C THR A 51 19.43 -29.79 4.19
N GLY A 52 18.38 -29.06 4.58
CA GLY A 52 17.06 -29.61 4.90
C GLY A 52 17.05 -30.56 6.11
N ALA A 53 18.14 -30.55 6.91
CA ALA A 53 18.28 -31.46 8.05
C ALA A 53 17.55 -30.96 9.30
N GLN A 54 17.37 -29.65 9.42
CA GLN A 54 16.71 -29.00 10.56
C GLN A 54 15.34 -28.42 10.17
N VAL A 55 15.17 -27.96 8.93
CA VAL A 55 13.91 -27.43 8.40
C VAL A 55 13.59 -28.16 7.11
N GLU A 56 12.58 -28.99 7.12
CA GLU A 56 12.10 -29.68 5.92
C GLU A 56 11.72 -28.68 4.82
N PRO A 57 12.00 -28.97 3.55
CA PRO A 57 11.66 -28.11 2.43
C PRO A 57 10.16 -27.73 2.42
N ILE A 58 9.88 -26.53 1.98
CA ILE A 58 8.49 -26.07 1.75
C ILE A 58 7.95 -26.78 0.51
N SER A 59 6.80 -27.41 0.65
CA SER A 59 6.15 -28.13 -0.45
C SER A 59 5.55 -27.14 -1.46
N PRO A 60 5.78 -27.28 -2.78
CA PRO A 60 5.17 -26.43 -3.80
C PRO A 60 3.64 -26.45 -3.76
N ALA A 61 3.01 -25.30 -4.03
CA ALA A 61 1.55 -25.16 -3.99
C ALA A 61 0.81 -26.05 -4.98
N VAL A 62 1.44 -26.42 -6.10
CA VAL A 62 0.88 -27.36 -7.09
C VAL A 62 0.50 -28.70 -6.45
N ASN A 63 1.19 -29.12 -5.39
CA ASN A 63 0.85 -30.34 -4.64
C ASN A 63 -0.47 -30.21 -3.87
N CYS A 64 -0.87 -28.99 -3.51
CA CYS A 64 -2.12 -28.73 -2.80
C CYS A 64 -3.32 -28.64 -3.75
N GLN A 65 -3.07 -28.29 -5.01
CA GLN A 65 -4.08 -28.12 -6.04
C GLN A 65 -4.98 -29.36 -6.17
N TYR A 66 -4.39 -30.55 -6.00
CA TYR A 66 -5.10 -31.83 -6.21
C TYR A 66 -6.36 -31.98 -5.35
N CYS A 67 -6.34 -31.51 -4.11
CA CYS A 67 -7.49 -31.60 -3.19
C CYS A 67 -8.15 -30.25 -2.90
N HIS A 68 -7.47 -29.14 -3.15
CA HIS A 68 -7.89 -27.80 -2.78
C HIS A 68 -8.29 -26.92 -3.97
N ALA A 69 -8.50 -27.49 -5.16
CA ALA A 69 -8.91 -26.79 -6.38
C ALA A 69 -10.08 -27.48 -7.10
N GLU A 70 -10.71 -26.77 -8.04
CA GLU A 70 -11.62 -27.23 -9.10
C GLU A 70 -12.98 -27.82 -8.67
N TYR A 71 -13.26 -28.00 -7.39
CA TYR A 71 -14.57 -28.43 -6.90
C TYR A 71 -15.56 -27.27 -6.72
N ASN A 72 -15.08 -26.08 -6.43
CA ASN A 72 -15.85 -24.85 -6.35
C ASN A 72 -14.91 -23.64 -6.46
N THR A 73 -14.85 -23.04 -7.62
CA THR A 73 -13.91 -21.92 -7.92
C THR A 73 -14.11 -20.67 -7.07
N ALA A 74 -15.26 -20.54 -6.39
CA ALA A 74 -15.51 -19.43 -5.47
C ALA A 74 -14.93 -19.67 -4.07
N THR A 75 -14.88 -20.94 -3.61
CA THR A 75 -14.51 -21.30 -2.24
C THR A 75 -13.27 -22.18 -2.12
N ALA A 76 -12.89 -22.90 -3.18
CA ALA A 76 -11.68 -23.70 -3.16
C ALA A 76 -10.45 -22.82 -2.90
N PRO A 77 -9.65 -23.13 -1.87
CA PRO A 77 -8.53 -22.26 -1.46
C PRO A 77 -7.54 -21.98 -2.58
N PHE A 78 -7.10 -23.00 -3.31
CA PHE A 78 -6.14 -22.85 -4.39
C PHE A 78 -6.68 -21.97 -5.54
N ASP A 79 -7.94 -22.15 -5.93
CA ASP A 79 -8.56 -21.41 -7.06
C ASP A 79 -8.62 -19.91 -6.80
N SER A 80 -8.82 -19.52 -5.55
CA SER A 80 -8.84 -18.11 -5.16
C SER A 80 -7.44 -17.55 -4.87
N TRP A 81 -6.51 -18.40 -4.38
CA TRP A 81 -5.15 -18.00 -4.03
C TRP A 81 -4.27 -17.77 -5.26
N VAL A 82 -4.32 -18.64 -6.26
CA VAL A 82 -3.36 -18.65 -7.38
C VAL A 82 -3.37 -17.35 -8.20
N GLY A 83 -4.52 -16.66 -8.29
CA GLY A 83 -4.65 -15.36 -8.93
C GLY A 83 -4.22 -14.17 -8.04
N SER A 84 -3.89 -14.41 -6.78
CA SER A 84 -3.49 -13.34 -5.85
C SER A 84 -2.04 -12.88 -6.09
N MET A 85 -1.73 -11.64 -5.69
CA MET A 85 -0.35 -11.16 -5.73
C MET A 85 0.54 -11.85 -4.68
N MET A 86 -0.03 -12.48 -3.65
CA MET A 86 0.76 -13.31 -2.73
C MET A 86 1.27 -14.57 -3.42
N ALA A 87 0.43 -15.26 -4.19
CA ALA A 87 0.84 -16.40 -5.00
C ALA A 87 1.89 -16.03 -6.06
N GLN A 88 1.81 -14.81 -6.59
CA GLN A 88 2.67 -14.33 -7.67
C GLN A 88 3.79 -13.40 -7.18
N ALA A 89 4.04 -13.35 -5.87
CA ALA A 89 4.96 -12.38 -5.27
C ALA A 89 6.39 -12.47 -5.81
N ALA A 90 6.89 -13.68 -6.07
CA ALA A 90 8.22 -13.92 -6.61
C ALA A 90 8.28 -13.78 -8.15
N ARG A 91 7.12 -13.89 -8.84
CA ARG A 91 7.01 -13.75 -10.30
C ARG A 91 6.67 -12.32 -10.73
N ASP A 92 6.41 -11.40 -9.81
CA ASP A 92 6.06 -10.00 -10.10
C ASP A 92 7.23 -9.28 -10.81
N PRO A 93 7.08 -8.88 -12.09
CA PRO A 93 8.16 -8.24 -12.84
C PRO A 93 8.56 -6.87 -12.27
N ILE A 94 7.63 -6.16 -11.62
CA ILE A 94 7.90 -4.89 -10.95
C ILE A 94 8.81 -5.12 -9.74
N TRP A 95 8.49 -6.14 -8.95
CA TRP A 95 9.31 -6.52 -7.80
C TRP A 95 10.69 -7.04 -8.22
N GLN A 96 10.77 -7.91 -9.24
CA GLN A 96 12.05 -8.43 -9.74
C GLN A 96 12.98 -7.30 -10.20
N ALA A 97 12.46 -6.33 -10.96
CA ALA A 97 13.22 -5.15 -11.37
C ALA A 97 13.68 -4.30 -10.16
N ALA A 98 12.83 -4.17 -9.14
CA ALA A 98 13.18 -3.43 -7.91
C ALA A 98 14.27 -4.16 -7.10
N VAL A 99 14.26 -5.50 -7.03
CA VAL A 99 15.32 -6.30 -6.37
C VAL A 99 16.66 -6.11 -7.06
N THR A 100 16.70 -6.15 -8.40
CA THR A 100 17.93 -5.87 -9.14
C THR A 100 18.51 -4.50 -8.78
N ILE A 101 17.67 -3.46 -8.76
CA ILE A 101 18.12 -2.11 -8.39
C ILE A 101 18.56 -2.07 -6.92
N ALA A 102 17.84 -2.74 -6.03
CA ALA A 102 18.24 -2.82 -4.62
C ALA A 102 19.63 -3.42 -4.45
N ASN A 103 19.96 -4.50 -5.17
CA ASN A 103 21.30 -5.09 -5.18
C ASN A 103 22.35 -4.17 -5.82
N GLN A 104 22.00 -3.38 -6.82
CA GLN A 104 22.87 -2.33 -7.36
C GLN A 104 23.16 -1.22 -6.34
N ASP A 105 22.21 -0.91 -5.47
CA ASP A 105 22.29 0.11 -4.44
C ASP A 105 23.12 -0.34 -3.23
N ALA A 106 22.83 -1.54 -2.75
CA ALA A 106 23.46 -2.16 -1.58
C ALA A 106 23.62 -3.67 -1.85
N ALA A 107 24.85 -4.15 -1.86
CA ALA A 107 25.14 -5.55 -2.17
C ALA A 107 24.36 -6.49 -1.23
N ASN A 108 23.82 -7.57 -1.76
CA ASN A 108 23.01 -8.58 -1.05
C ASN A 108 21.66 -8.08 -0.50
N SER A 109 21.20 -6.87 -0.82
CA SER A 109 19.94 -6.34 -0.27
C SER A 109 18.71 -7.12 -0.73
N GLY A 110 18.80 -7.80 -1.87
CA GLY A 110 17.75 -8.67 -2.38
C GLY A 110 17.36 -9.80 -1.42
N GLU A 111 18.25 -10.25 -0.54
CA GLU A 111 17.92 -11.27 0.48
C GLU A 111 16.74 -10.84 1.36
N SER A 112 16.70 -9.59 1.78
CA SER A 112 15.61 -9.07 2.61
C SER A 112 14.27 -9.03 1.85
N CYS A 113 14.31 -8.77 0.54
CA CYS A 113 13.14 -8.79 -0.32
C CYS A 113 12.63 -10.22 -0.55
N ILE A 114 13.55 -11.13 -0.92
CA ILE A 114 13.25 -12.53 -1.21
C ILE A 114 12.68 -13.23 0.01
N ARG A 115 13.13 -12.90 1.21
CA ARG A 115 12.66 -13.48 2.47
C ARG A 115 11.13 -13.36 2.65
N CYS A 116 10.49 -12.31 2.12
CA CYS A 116 9.04 -12.14 2.14
C CYS A 116 8.37 -12.58 0.83
N HIS A 117 9.02 -12.40 -0.32
CA HIS A 117 8.41 -12.66 -1.62
C HIS A 117 8.60 -14.09 -2.12
N SER A 118 9.63 -14.79 -1.62
CA SER A 118 9.90 -16.20 -1.86
C SER A 118 10.46 -16.85 -0.58
N PRO A 119 9.65 -17.01 0.48
CA PRO A 119 10.16 -17.52 1.76
C PRO A 119 10.73 -18.93 1.67
N GLN A 120 10.29 -19.77 0.73
CA GLN A 120 10.89 -21.09 0.51
C GLN A 120 12.33 -21.00 0.02
N SER A 121 12.66 -20.07 -0.89
CA SER A 121 14.05 -19.89 -1.35
C SER A 121 14.96 -19.36 -0.23
N PHE A 122 14.41 -18.47 0.62
CA PHE A 122 15.13 -18.05 1.80
C PHE A 122 15.40 -19.23 2.75
N LEU A 123 14.39 -20.03 3.05
CA LEU A 123 14.53 -21.18 3.98
C LEU A 123 15.45 -22.26 3.43
N SER A 124 15.47 -22.51 2.12
CA SER A 124 16.39 -23.45 1.47
C SER A 124 17.82 -22.90 1.32
N GLY A 125 18.01 -21.58 1.50
CA GLY A 125 19.29 -20.91 1.28
C GLY A 125 19.61 -20.57 -0.15
N SER A 126 18.70 -20.82 -1.12
CA SER A 126 18.89 -20.44 -2.52
C SER A 126 18.82 -18.93 -2.77
N SER A 127 18.31 -18.15 -1.81
CA SER A 127 18.30 -16.69 -1.86
C SER A 127 19.62 -16.02 -1.41
N ALA A 128 20.63 -16.77 -1.05
CA ALA A 128 21.90 -16.22 -0.58
C ALA A 128 22.52 -15.30 -1.65
N GLY A 129 22.89 -14.07 -1.24
CA GLY A 129 23.35 -13.03 -2.17
C GLY A 129 22.23 -12.16 -2.74
N GLY A 130 20.96 -12.57 -2.65
CA GLY A 130 19.81 -11.78 -3.06
C GLY A 130 19.57 -11.71 -4.56
N GLU A 131 20.20 -12.59 -5.36
CA GLU A 131 20.07 -12.57 -6.82
C GLU A 131 18.85 -13.37 -7.29
N ILE A 132 18.06 -12.77 -8.17
CA ILE A 132 16.87 -13.44 -8.75
C ILE A 132 17.27 -14.62 -9.64
N ASP A 133 18.44 -14.56 -10.30
CA ASP A 133 18.91 -15.62 -11.19
C ASP A 133 19.28 -16.93 -10.46
N ASP A 134 19.48 -16.86 -9.16
CA ASP A 134 19.76 -18.03 -8.32
C ASP A 134 18.49 -18.79 -7.90
N LEU A 135 17.30 -18.21 -8.14
CA LEU A 135 16.02 -18.80 -7.78
C LEU A 135 15.59 -19.87 -8.80
N THR A 136 15.18 -21.02 -8.30
CA THR A 136 14.60 -22.10 -9.10
C THR A 136 13.13 -21.83 -9.44
N VAL A 137 12.56 -22.63 -10.35
CA VAL A 137 11.13 -22.53 -10.67
C VAL A 137 10.23 -22.75 -9.46
N ASP A 138 10.61 -23.66 -8.56
CA ASP A 138 9.89 -23.93 -7.32
C ASP A 138 10.01 -22.74 -6.33
N ASP A 139 11.16 -22.05 -6.31
CA ASP A 139 11.35 -20.85 -5.50
C ASP A 139 10.43 -19.70 -5.92
N LEU A 140 10.01 -19.65 -7.17
CA LEU A 140 9.11 -18.62 -7.67
C LEU A 140 7.63 -18.82 -7.28
N ASP A 141 7.30 -19.77 -6.42
CA ASP A 141 5.92 -20.09 -5.99
C ASP A 141 5.30 -19.07 -5.01
N GLY A 142 5.99 -17.97 -4.74
CA GLY A 142 5.51 -16.86 -3.91
C GLY A 142 5.29 -17.25 -2.44
N ILE A 143 4.27 -16.69 -1.82
CA ILE A 143 3.85 -17.05 -0.46
C ILE A 143 2.83 -18.18 -0.59
N ASN A 144 3.29 -19.40 -0.49
CA ASN A 144 2.50 -20.57 -0.81
C ASN A 144 1.76 -21.17 0.40
N CYS A 145 0.91 -22.17 0.11
CA CYS A 145 0.06 -22.82 1.09
C CYS A 145 0.87 -23.44 2.23
N ASN A 146 1.93 -24.19 1.91
CA ASN A 146 2.71 -24.92 2.90
C ASN A 146 3.48 -23.96 3.81
N PHE A 147 3.99 -22.83 3.28
CA PHE A 147 4.62 -21.80 4.09
C PHE A 147 3.64 -21.22 5.12
N CYS A 148 2.46 -20.75 4.66
CA CYS A 148 1.45 -20.16 5.55
C CYS A 148 0.96 -21.18 6.59
N HIS A 149 0.66 -22.41 6.16
CA HIS A 149 0.14 -23.46 7.04
C HIS A 149 1.22 -24.16 7.88
N ARG A 150 2.48 -23.71 7.82
CA ARG A 150 3.56 -24.09 8.76
C ARG A 150 3.97 -22.94 9.69
N GLN A 151 3.35 -21.76 9.58
CA GLN A 151 3.64 -20.65 10.49
C GLN A 151 3.27 -21.01 11.93
N VAL A 152 4.16 -20.63 12.85
CA VAL A 152 4.03 -20.76 14.28
C VAL A 152 3.83 -19.37 14.87
N ASP A 153 2.88 -19.21 15.80
CA ASP A 153 2.70 -17.95 16.53
C ASP A 153 3.98 -17.63 17.33
N PRO A 154 4.68 -16.52 17.06
CA PRO A 154 5.95 -16.22 17.71
C PRO A 154 5.82 -15.82 19.18
N GLN A 155 4.61 -15.67 19.72
CA GLN A 155 4.40 -15.26 21.10
C GLN A 155 4.77 -16.37 22.09
N LEU A 156 5.58 -16.03 23.09
CA LEU A 156 5.95 -16.96 24.16
C LEU A 156 4.90 -17.06 25.26
N SER A 157 4.14 -15.99 25.47
CA SER A 157 3.11 -15.91 26.49
C SER A 157 1.78 -16.44 26.00
N THR A 158 1.02 -17.12 26.85
CA THR A 158 -0.37 -17.49 26.58
C THR A 158 -1.37 -16.38 26.94
N THR A 159 -0.89 -15.27 27.47
CA THR A 159 -1.69 -14.07 27.77
C THR A 159 -1.20 -12.91 26.93
N ASP A 160 -2.08 -11.96 26.69
CA ASP A 160 -1.75 -10.73 25.95
C ASP A 160 -0.57 -10.02 26.62
N ASP A 161 0.32 -9.49 25.80
CA ASP A 161 1.46 -8.71 26.29
C ASP A 161 1.06 -7.28 26.69
N ALA A 162 2.01 -6.55 27.30
CA ALA A 162 1.77 -5.17 27.73
C ALA A 162 1.51 -4.20 26.55
N GLN A 163 1.84 -4.59 25.33
CA GLN A 163 1.59 -3.86 24.09
C GLN A 163 0.25 -4.27 23.44
N GLY A 164 -0.47 -5.24 24.03
CA GLY A 164 -1.74 -5.74 23.56
C GLY A 164 -1.63 -6.71 22.38
N TYR A 165 -0.45 -7.35 22.19
CA TYR A 165 -0.37 -8.50 21.27
C TYR A 165 -1.07 -9.70 21.91
N PRO A 166 -1.93 -10.41 21.13
CA PRO A 166 -2.61 -11.59 21.64
C PRO A 166 -1.63 -12.67 22.09
N GLY A 167 -1.91 -13.30 23.22
CA GLY A 167 -1.12 -14.44 23.71
C GLY A 167 -1.22 -15.64 22.75
N ASN A 168 -0.16 -16.44 22.73
CA ASN A 168 -0.12 -17.69 21.98
C ASN A 168 -0.98 -18.75 22.69
N THR A 169 -2.04 -19.18 22.03
CA THR A 169 -2.93 -20.25 22.50
C THR A 169 -2.82 -21.50 21.62
N ASP A 170 -1.84 -21.53 20.72
CA ASP A 170 -1.58 -22.66 19.84
C ASP A 170 -1.06 -23.85 20.66
N LEU A 171 -1.35 -25.04 20.16
CA LEU A 171 -1.00 -26.28 20.83
C LEU A 171 0.45 -26.70 20.50
N THR A 172 0.98 -27.67 21.25
CA THR A 172 2.24 -28.34 20.90
C THR A 172 2.23 -28.80 19.43
N PRO A 173 3.37 -28.72 18.69
CA PRO A 173 4.73 -28.59 19.21
C PRO A 173 5.27 -27.14 19.34
N ASP A 174 4.44 -26.12 19.24
CA ASP A 174 4.87 -24.72 19.15
C ASP A 174 5.76 -24.25 20.31
N PRO A 175 5.47 -24.57 21.60
CA PRO A 175 6.35 -24.17 22.72
C PRO A 175 7.78 -24.70 22.60
N GLU A 176 7.97 -25.89 22.05
CA GLU A 176 9.29 -26.50 21.88
C GLU A 176 10.08 -25.80 20.77
N ILE A 177 9.41 -25.44 19.66
CA ILE A 177 9.99 -24.68 18.55
C ILE A 177 10.47 -23.31 19.06
N LEU A 178 9.61 -22.61 19.78
CA LEU A 178 9.94 -21.29 20.34
C LEU A 178 11.09 -21.37 21.36
N ALA A 179 11.12 -22.39 22.20
CA ALA A 179 12.22 -22.61 23.16
C ALA A 179 13.55 -22.81 22.45
N GLN A 180 13.59 -23.51 21.32
CA GLN A 180 14.80 -23.68 20.52
C GLN A 180 15.30 -22.34 19.95
N LEU A 181 14.39 -21.50 19.41
CA LEU A 181 14.74 -20.17 18.91
C LEU A 181 15.25 -19.25 20.02
N VAL A 182 14.65 -19.31 21.20
CA VAL A 182 15.15 -18.57 22.38
C VAL A 182 16.55 -19.01 22.75
N ALA A 183 16.80 -20.32 22.80
CA ALA A 183 18.12 -20.88 23.12
C ALA A 183 19.17 -20.48 22.07
N ALA A 184 18.79 -20.41 20.81
CA ALA A 184 19.63 -19.96 19.69
C ALA A 184 19.81 -18.43 19.62
N GLY A 185 19.04 -17.63 20.37
CA GLY A 185 19.05 -16.17 20.31
C GLY A 185 18.36 -15.59 19.05
N THR A 186 17.62 -16.42 18.31
CA THR A 186 16.95 -16.06 17.05
C THR A 186 15.44 -15.87 17.19
N HIS A 187 14.91 -15.93 18.40
CA HIS A 187 13.49 -15.69 18.65
C HIS A 187 13.07 -14.28 18.16
N PRO A 188 11.95 -14.15 17.40
CA PRO A 188 11.44 -12.88 16.90
C PRO A 188 11.19 -11.84 17.99
N ILE A 189 11.09 -10.58 17.57
CA ILE A 189 10.72 -9.47 18.44
C ILE A 189 9.24 -9.11 18.18
N GLY A 190 8.44 -9.09 19.25
CA GLY A 190 7.00 -8.80 19.16
C GLY A 190 6.26 -9.76 18.24
N ALA A 191 5.43 -9.26 17.34
CA ALA A 191 4.68 -10.07 16.38
C ALA A 191 5.52 -10.60 15.20
N GLY A 192 6.84 -10.50 15.25
CA GLY A 192 7.72 -11.01 14.19
C GLY A 192 7.74 -10.17 12.93
N THR A 193 7.49 -8.85 13.01
CA THR A 193 7.55 -7.92 11.88
C THR A 193 8.88 -7.93 11.16
N SER A 194 8.93 -7.40 9.93
CA SER A 194 10.15 -7.36 9.10
C SER A 194 10.74 -8.77 8.87
N SER A 195 9.90 -9.65 8.36
CA SER A 195 10.25 -11.02 7.97
C SER A 195 10.76 -11.94 9.08
N GLN A 196 10.53 -11.61 10.35
CA GLN A 196 10.93 -12.44 11.49
C GLN A 196 9.91 -13.58 11.76
N PHE A 197 9.48 -14.26 10.71
CA PHE A 197 8.54 -15.38 10.83
C PHE A 197 9.15 -16.59 11.52
N VAL A 198 8.30 -17.39 12.15
CA VAL A 198 8.64 -18.71 12.69
C VAL A 198 7.90 -19.77 11.88
N ILE A 199 8.65 -20.76 11.39
CA ILE A 199 8.11 -21.89 10.63
C ILE A 199 8.38 -23.18 11.41
N SER A 200 7.40 -24.08 11.45
CA SER A 200 7.61 -25.43 11.95
C SER A 200 8.74 -26.11 11.17
N PRO A 201 9.72 -26.71 11.86
CA PRO A 201 10.82 -27.40 11.20
C PRO A 201 10.34 -28.66 10.43
N TYR A 202 9.20 -29.20 10.80
CA TYR A 202 8.58 -30.36 10.16
C TYR A 202 7.32 -29.96 9.41
N ASP A 203 6.84 -30.79 8.47
CA ASP A 203 5.60 -30.56 7.74
C ASP A 203 4.36 -30.80 8.64
N VAL A 204 4.30 -30.05 9.74
CA VAL A 204 3.13 -29.97 10.62
C VAL A 204 2.26 -28.82 10.13
N ARG A 205 1.04 -29.14 9.70
CA ARG A 205 0.13 -28.15 9.10
C ARG A 205 -0.82 -27.58 10.13
N ARG A 206 -0.93 -26.28 10.13
CA ARG A 206 -1.75 -25.49 11.04
C ARG A 206 -2.92 -24.87 10.33
N GLY A 207 -4.04 -24.77 11.04
CA GLY A 207 -5.24 -24.15 10.48
C GLY A 207 -6.22 -23.69 11.56
N PRO A 208 -7.24 -22.93 11.17
CA PRO A 208 -8.17 -22.28 12.09
C PRO A 208 -9.26 -23.22 12.66
N TYR A 209 -9.29 -24.49 12.27
CA TYR A 209 -10.33 -25.43 12.67
C TYR A 209 -9.75 -26.56 13.53
N ASP A 210 -10.41 -26.85 14.66
CA ASP A 210 -10.03 -27.88 15.63
C ASP A 210 -10.69 -29.25 15.39
N ASP A 211 -11.62 -29.31 14.44
CA ASP A 211 -12.42 -30.48 14.10
C ASP A 211 -11.99 -31.18 12.79
N VAL A 212 -10.80 -30.85 12.25
CA VAL A 212 -10.29 -31.48 11.02
C VAL A 212 -9.73 -32.87 11.33
N PRO A 213 -10.22 -33.93 10.63
CA PRO A 213 -9.70 -35.28 10.85
C PRO A 213 -8.23 -35.42 10.43
N GLN A 214 -7.43 -36.06 11.29
CA GLN A 214 -5.97 -36.20 11.11
C GLN A 214 -5.52 -37.03 9.91
N ASN A 215 -6.40 -37.88 9.38
CA ASN A 215 -6.05 -38.82 8.32
C ASN A 215 -6.06 -38.26 6.89
N PHE A 216 -6.46 -37.01 6.68
CA PHE A 216 -6.60 -36.44 5.33
C PHE A 216 -5.26 -36.12 4.64
N HIS A 217 -4.23 -35.79 5.39
CA HIS A 217 -2.90 -35.52 4.85
C HIS A 217 -1.92 -36.69 5.03
N GLY A 218 -2.43 -37.90 5.13
CA GLY A 218 -1.60 -39.10 5.32
C GLY A 218 -0.90 -39.08 6.68
N ASN A 219 0.44 -38.98 6.67
CA ASN A 219 1.23 -38.95 7.91
C ASN A 219 1.53 -37.54 8.41
N VAL A 220 1.04 -36.50 7.76
CA VAL A 220 1.26 -35.10 8.17
C VAL A 220 0.29 -34.76 9.31
N GLU A 221 0.86 -34.26 10.41
CA GLU A 221 0.08 -33.81 11.55
C GLU A 221 -0.67 -32.51 11.24
N LEU A 222 -1.93 -32.44 11.67
CA LEU A 222 -2.78 -31.25 11.56
C LEU A 222 -2.95 -30.65 12.96
N VAL A 223 -2.59 -29.40 13.14
CA VAL A 223 -2.66 -28.70 14.42
C VAL A 223 -3.62 -27.52 14.30
N TYR A 224 -4.52 -27.41 15.26
CA TYR A 224 -5.35 -26.21 15.41
C TYR A 224 -4.46 -25.03 15.81
N SER A 225 -4.56 -23.93 15.08
CA SER A 225 -3.79 -22.72 15.32
C SER A 225 -4.67 -21.48 15.18
N PRO A 226 -5.01 -20.82 16.28
CA PRO A 226 -5.71 -19.54 16.27
C PRO A 226 -4.99 -18.42 15.51
N LEU A 227 -3.67 -18.50 15.31
CA LEU A 227 -2.89 -17.54 14.54
C LEU A 227 -3.53 -17.25 13.17
N HIS A 228 -4.05 -18.27 12.48
CA HIS A 228 -4.63 -18.13 11.14
C HIS A 228 -5.93 -17.29 11.09
N THR A 229 -6.50 -16.95 12.24
CA THR A 229 -7.65 -16.02 12.33
C THR A 229 -7.27 -14.63 12.86
N LYS A 230 -5.99 -14.43 13.21
CA LYS A 230 -5.48 -13.17 13.78
C LYS A 230 -4.71 -12.36 12.74
N GLY A 231 -4.76 -11.02 12.83
CA GLY A 231 -3.96 -10.13 11.98
C GLY A 231 -2.45 -10.34 12.13
N GLU A 232 -2.01 -10.90 13.25
CA GLU A 232 -0.61 -11.23 13.57
C GLU A 232 0.02 -12.21 12.56
N ALA A 233 -0.78 -13.09 11.94
CA ALA A 233 -0.29 -13.96 10.86
C ALA A 233 0.30 -13.18 9.67
N CYS A 234 -0.15 -11.94 9.45
CA CYS A 234 0.28 -11.09 8.35
C CYS A 234 1.45 -10.16 8.72
N ALA A 235 1.77 -10.04 10.02
CA ALA A 235 2.70 -9.06 10.56
C ALA A 235 4.11 -9.18 9.99
N SER A 236 4.58 -10.41 9.78
CA SER A 236 5.96 -10.65 9.35
C SER A 236 6.29 -10.05 7.97
N CYS A 237 5.32 -10.00 7.05
CA CYS A 237 5.52 -9.49 5.69
C CYS A 237 4.87 -8.12 5.46
N HIS A 238 3.87 -7.72 6.27
CA HIS A 238 3.13 -6.48 6.09
C HIS A 238 3.53 -5.34 7.03
N ASP A 239 4.67 -5.46 7.68
CA ASP A 239 5.44 -4.40 8.34
C ASP A 239 6.93 -4.60 8.03
N VAL A 240 7.52 -3.70 7.27
CA VAL A 240 8.90 -3.84 6.79
C VAL A 240 9.74 -2.64 7.21
N SER A 241 10.95 -2.93 7.63
CA SER A 241 11.96 -1.95 8.04
C SER A 241 13.25 -2.14 7.26
N ASN A 242 13.96 -1.06 7.01
CA ASN A 242 15.28 -1.07 6.38
C ASN A 242 16.37 -1.28 7.46
N PRO A 243 17.07 -2.44 7.49
CA PRO A 243 18.03 -2.75 8.55
C PRO A 243 19.39 -2.06 8.41
N ILE A 244 19.72 -1.48 7.25
CA ILE A 244 21.03 -0.81 7.04
C ILE A 244 21.10 0.56 7.68
N VAL A 245 20.05 1.03 8.32
CA VAL A 245 19.98 2.31 9.01
C VAL A 245 19.42 2.17 10.42
N THR A 246 19.95 2.93 11.36
CA THR A 246 19.52 2.94 12.77
C THR A 246 18.94 4.28 13.17
N LYS A 247 17.83 4.24 13.90
CA LYS A 247 17.16 5.41 14.46
C LYS A 247 18.06 6.17 15.44
N GLN A 248 18.27 7.46 15.17
CA GLN A 248 19.04 8.37 16.02
C GLN A 248 18.22 9.64 16.27
N GLY A 249 17.56 9.71 17.43
CA GLY A 249 16.64 10.80 17.71
C GLY A 249 15.46 10.82 16.72
N GLY A 250 15.36 11.85 15.90
CA GLY A 250 14.30 12.00 14.88
C GLY A 250 14.69 11.58 13.46
N SER A 251 15.89 11.00 13.26
CA SER A 251 16.44 10.59 11.95
C SER A 251 16.90 9.14 11.97
N TYR A 252 17.35 8.65 10.81
CA TYR A 252 17.91 7.29 10.65
C TYR A 252 19.28 7.41 9.99
N ALA A 253 20.33 7.08 10.74
CA ALA A 253 21.69 7.14 10.25
C ALA A 253 22.13 5.80 9.61
N PRO A 254 22.89 5.83 8.51
CA PRO A 254 23.47 4.63 7.92
C PRO A 254 24.37 3.88 8.92
N ASN A 255 24.24 2.55 8.94
CA ASN A 255 25.11 1.67 9.73
C ASN A 255 26.47 1.45 9.02
N ALA A 256 27.48 1.00 9.77
CA ALA A 256 28.67 0.45 9.16
C ALA A 256 28.32 -0.88 8.47
N ALA A 257 28.74 -1.07 7.25
CA ALA A 257 28.48 -2.29 6.48
C ALA A 257 29.24 -3.51 7.06
N GLY A 258 28.69 -4.69 6.81
CA GLY A 258 29.30 -5.99 7.17
C GLY A 258 28.86 -6.53 8.54
N ALA A 259 27.81 -5.98 9.14
CA ALA A 259 27.30 -6.43 10.44
C ALA A 259 25.78 -6.33 10.54
N ALA A 260 25.18 -7.23 11.32
CA ALA A 260 23.75 -7.15 11.62
C ALA A 260 23.39 -5.83 12.33
N HIS A 261 22.14 -5.39 12.14
CA HIS A 261 21.63 -4.20 12.81
C HIS A 261 21.90 -4.23 14.34
N PRO A 262 22.38 -3.13 14.94
CA PRO A 262 22.89 -3.14 16.35
C PRO A 262 21.90 -3.68 17.38
N THR A 263 20.61 -3.45 17.22
CA THR A 263 19.56 -3.96 18.13
C THR A 263 18.77 -5.13 17.55
N GLY A 264 18.78 -5.30 16.22
CA GLY A 264 17.91 -6.25 15.51
C GLY A 264 16.41 -5.96 15.68
N ASN A 265 16.05 -4.82 16.28
CA ASN A 265 14.66 -4.42 16.52
C ASN A 265 14.12 -3.57 15.37
N PRO A 266 13.07 -4.02 14.65
CA PRO A 266 12.48 -3.26 13.56
C PRO A 266 12.01 -1.84 13.92
N ALA A 267 11.68 -1.58 15.19
CA ALA A 267 11.32 -0.25 15.67
C ALA A 267 12.49 0.74 15.73
N ASP A 268 13.72 0.26 15.62
CA ASP A 268 14.94 1.09 15.56
C ASP A 268 15.44 1.29 14.12
N MET A 269 14.76 0.71 13.13
CA MET A 269 15.08 0.78 11.70
C MET A 269 14.15 1.77 10.98
N TYR A 270 14.52 2.23 9.79
CA TYR A 270 13.62 3.07 8.99
C TYR A 270 12.39 2.26 8.53
N PRO A 271 11.16 2.81 8.72
CA PRO A 271 9.93 2.12 8.34
C PRO A 271 9.69 2.24 6.83
N ASP A 272 9.89 1.15 6.07
CA ASP A 272 9.50 1.13 4.67
C ASP A 272 7.98 1.20 4.54
N HIS A 273 7.26 0.30 5.18
CA HIS A 273 5.80 0.38 5.33
C HIS A 273 5.34 -0.23 6.66
N ARG A 274 4.14 0.15 7.10
CA ARG A 274 3.59 -0.17 8.42
C ARG A 274 2.12 -0.62 8.36
N THR A 275 1.76 -1.42 7.35
CA THR A 275 0.36 -1.82 7.12
C THR A 275 -0.23 -2.55 8.33
N TYR A 276 0.52 -3.52 8.90
CA TYR A 276 0.10 -4.23 10.11
C TYR A 276 0.03 -3.29 11.32
N SER A 277 1.04 -2.46 11.54
CA SER A 277 1.07 -1.52 12.65
C SER A 277 -0.02 -0.43 12.53
N GLU A 278 -0.31 0.05 11.32
CA GLU A 278 -1.42 0.97 11.05
C GLU A 278 -2.77 0.33 11.47
N TRP A 279 -2.98 -0.95 11.09
CA TRP A 279 -4.15 -1.72 11.51
C TRP A 279 -4.17 -1.94 13.03
N LYS A 280 -3.05 -2.32 13.64
CA LYS A 280 -2.95 -2.59 15.08
C LYS A 280 -3.34 -1.36 15.92
N MET A 281 -3.04 -0.14 15.44
CA MET A 281 -3.41 1.12 16.09
C MET A 281 -4.78 1.64 15.68
N SER A 282 -5.57 0.88 14.92
CA SER A 282 -6.91 1.26 14.46
C SER A 282 -8.03 0.71 15.35
N GLN A 283 -9.24 1.20 15.12
CA GLN A 283 -10.45 0.64 15.75
C GLN A 283 -10.68 -0.82 15.35
N PHE A 284 -10.26 -1.22 14.14
CA PHE A 284 -10.44 -2.58 13.66
C PHE A 284 -9.80 -3.60 14.60
N ALA A 285 -8.53 -3.40 14.97
CA ALA A 285 -7.80 -4.31 15.85
C ALA A 285 -8.35 -4.38 17.29
N THR A 286 -9.19 -3.44 17.68
CA THR A 286 -9.72 -3.33 19.05
C THR A 286 -11.20 -3.74 19.12
N THR A 287 -12.11 -2.79 18.96
CA THR A 287 -13.57 -3.04 19.04
C THR A 287 -14.16 -3.63 17.77
N GLY A 288 -13.44 -3.51 16.65
CA GLY A 288 -13.93 -3.84 15.32
C GLY A 288 -14.83 -2.75 14.74
N VAL A 289 -15.23 -2.94 13.49
CA VAL A 289 -16.10 -2.04 12.74
C VAL A 289 -17.20 -2.85 12.06
N THR A 290 -18.43 -2.37 12.15
CA THR A 290 -19.57 -2.92 11.41
C THR A 290 -19.96 -1.98 10.29
N PHE A 291 -20.20 -2.51 9.09
CA PHE A 291 -20.63 -1.76 7.92
C PHE A 291 -22.10 -2.09 7.60
N ALA A 292 -22.92 -1.05 7.47
CA ALA A 292 -24.35 -1.21 7.21
C ALA A 292 -24.65 -1.81 5.82
N ASP A 293 -23.72 -1.67 4.88
CA ASP A 293 -23.80 -2.20 3.52
C ASP A 293 -23.08 -3.55 3.34
N ASN A 294 -22.52 -4.11 4.42
CA ASN A 294 -21.80 -5.38 4.42
C ASN A 294 -20.66 -5.46 3.38
N ARG A 295 -19.99 -4.33 3.10
CA ARG A 295 -18.92 -4.25 2.08
C ARG A 295 -17.74 -5.19 2.34
N PHE A 296 -17.50 -5.59 3.58
CA PHE A 296 -16.43 -6.51 3.97
C PHE A 296 -16.98 -7.73 4.73
N GLY A 297 -16.14 -8.75 4.86
CA GLY A 297 -16.41 -9.91 5.70
C GLY A 297 -17.14 -11.07 5.00
N GLY A 298 -17.84 -10.83 3.89
CA GLY A 298 -18.64 -11.88 3.24
C GLY A 298 -19.70 -12.44 4.19
N ASN A 299 -19.73 -13.75 4.39
CA ASN A 299 -20.64 -14.44 5.33
C ASN A 299 -20.10 -14.42 6.79
N HIS A 300 -19.55 -13.28 7.23
CA HIS A 300 -18.97 -13.17 8.58
C HIS A 300 -20.06 -13.34 9.66
N PRO A 301 -19.89 -14.25 10.65
CA PRO A 301 -20.98 -14.65 11.56
C PRO A 301 -21.50 -13.51 12.44
N THR A 302 -20.69 -12.52 12.76
CA THR A 302 -21.11 -11.37 13.58
C THR A 302 -21.21 -10.06 12.78
N GLY A 303 -20.69 -10.01 11.56
CA GLY A 303 -20.56 -8.77 10.77
C GLY A 303 -19.61 -7.73 11.38
N VAL A 304 -18.85 -8.07 12.43
CA VAL A 304 -17.87 -7.19 13.06
C VAL A 304 -16.49 -7.49 12.49
N ILE A 305 -16.00 -6.59 11.66
CA ILE A 305 -14.73 -6.71 10.94
C ILE A 305 -13.59 -6.29 11.87
N LYS A 306 -12.64 -7.18 12.13
CA LYS A 306 -11.52 -6.97 13.05
C LYS A 306 -10.16 -7.27 12.45
N SER A 307 -10.00 -8.45 11.86
CA SER A 307 -8.71 -8.96 11.40
C SER A 307 -8.44 -8.60 9.93
N CYS A 308 -7.20 -8.78 9.50
CA CYS A 308 -6.81 -8.67 8.10
C CYS A 308 -7.61 -9.66 7.24
N GLN A 309 -7.82 -10.88 7.77
CA GLN A 309 -8.54 -11.96 7.11
C GLN A 309 -10.01 -11.60 6.86
N ASP A 310 -10.66 -10.84 7.75
CA ASP A 310 -12.07 -10.48 7.57
C ASP A 310 -12.31 -9.64 6.32
N CYS A 311 -11.32 -8.84 5.88
CA CYS A 311 -11.39 -8.09 4.62
C CYS A 311 -10.78 -8.87 3.46
N HIS A 312 -9.54 -9.38 3.64
CA HIS A 312 -8.73 -9.93 2.55
C HIS A 312 -8.98 -11.41 2.27
N MET A 313 -9.67 -12.11 3.19
CA MET A 313 -10.12 -13.50 3.09
C MET A 313 -11.61 -13.60 3.49
N PRO A 314 -12.54 -12.93 2.78
CA PRO A 314 -13.93 -12.86 3.22
C PRO A 314 -14.52 -14.24 3.39
N ARG A 315 -15.38 -14.41 4.42
CA ARG A 315 -16.00 -15.69 4.76
C ARG A 315 -16.98 -16.12 3.69
N GLN A 316 -16.96 -17.41 3.36
CA GLN A 316 -17.83 -18.04 2.38
C GLN A 316 -18.45 -19.32 2.96
N ILE A 317 -19.62 -19.71 2.42
CA ILE A 317 -20.20 -21.03 2.69
C ILE A 317 -19.57 -22.02 1.71
N GLY A 318 -18.90 -23.06 2.21
CA GLY A 318 -18.27 -24.03 1.34
C GLY A 318 -17.44 -25.08 2.08
N ALA A 319 -16.67 -25.85 1.32
CA ALA A 319 -15.71 -26.81 1.83
C ALA A 319 -14.27 -26.30 1.64
N GLY A 320 -13.37 -26.65 2.54
CA GLY A 320 -11.95 -26.31 2.45
C GLY A 320 -11.15 -27.24 1.50
N CYS A 321 -11.68 -28.43 1.23
CA CYS A 321 -11.05 -29.41 0.34
C CYS A 321 -12.09 -30.38 -0.23
N ILE A 322 -11.68 -31.24 -1.16
CA ILE A 322 -12.39 -32.45 -1.52
C ILE A 322 -11.50 -33.67 -1.29
N PHE A 323 -12.13 -34.78 -0.91
CA PHE A 323 -11.45 -36.07 -0.98
C PHE A 323 -11.60 -36.58 -2.41
N TYR A 324 -10.49 -36.69 -3.13
CA TYR A 324 -10.47 -37.24 -4.47
C TYR A 324 -10.01 -38.70 -4.42
N ASP A 325 -10.95 -39.63 -4.67
CA ASP A 325 -10.63 -41.01 -4.97
C ASP A 325 -10.84 -41.23 -6.48
N PRO A 326 -9.80 -41.56 -7.25
CA PRO A 326 -9.94 -41.76 -8.68
C PRO A 326 -10.91 -42.89 -9.06
N THR A 327 -11.27 -43.77 -8.11
CA THR A 327 -12.21 -44.87 -8.31
C THR A 327 -13.65 -44.43 -8.11
N TYR A 328 -13.89 -43.50 -7.18
CA TYR A 328 -15.25 -43.15 -6.71
C TYR A 328 -15.61 -41.68 -6.98
N GLY A 329 -14.71 -40.91 -7.54
CA GLY A 329 -14.87 -39.46 -7.72
C GLY A 329 -14.58 -38.66 -6.44
N GLY A 330 -14.54 -37.33 -6.57
CA GLY A 330 -14.33 -36.43 -5.44
C GLY A 330 -15.63 -36.22 -4.64
N THR A 331 -15.56 -36.30 -3.33
CA THR A 331 -16.65 -35.88 -2.43
C THR A 331 -16.22 -34.60 -1.73
N PRO A 332 -17.07 -33.56 -1.72
CA PRO A 332 -16.80 -32.38 -0.92
C PRO A 332 -16.65 -32.78 0.54
N GLU A 333 -15.62 -32.22 1.18
CA GLU A 333 -15.45 -32.32 2.63
C GLU A 333 -16.56 -31.57 3.36
N GLN A 334 -16.53 -31.57 4.68
CA GLN A 334 -17.51 -30.90 5.51
C GLN A 334 -17.79 -29.47 5.05
N GLN A 335 -19.05 -29.16 4.80
CA GLN A 335 -19.48 -27.79 4.53
C GLN A 335 -19.39 -26.96 5.80
N ARG A 336 -18.81 -25.77 5.67
CA ARG A 336 -18.67 -24.76 6.74
C ARG A 336 -19.32 -23.46 6.30
N ASP A 337 -19.83 -22.70 7.26
CA ASP A 337 -20.46 -21.41 6.99
C ASP A 337 -19.45 -20.25 6.92
N ASP A 338 -18.17 -20.50 7.27
CA ASP A 338 -17.17 -19.50 7.54
C ASP A 338 -15.81 -19.78 6.89
N ILE A 339 -15.76 -20.52 5.78
CA ILE A 339 -14.51 -20.74 5.04
C ILE A 339 -13.92 -19.40 4.58
N GLY A 340 -12.69 -19.12 4.98
CA GLY A 340 -11.94 -17.97 4.48
C GLY A 340 -11.59 -18.14 3.00
N GLN A 341 -12.07 -17.23 2.13
CA GLN A 341 -11.68 -17.21 0.72
C GLN A 341 -10.24 -16.74 0.60
N HIS A 342 -9.35 -17.56 0.07
CA HIS A 342 -7.91 -17.26 -0.06
C HIS A 342 -7.62 -16.28 -1.19
N SER A 343 -8.46 -15.26 -1.37
CA SER A 343 -8.34 -14.30 -2.47
C SER A 343 -7.24 -13.26 -2.25
N PHE A 344 -6.94 -12.92 -1.00
CA PHE A 344 -5.98 -11.88 -0.62
C PHE A 344 -6.10 -10.62 -1.48
N ALA A 345 -7.35 -10.25 -1.82
CA ALA A 345 -7.64 -9.12 -2.69
C ALA A 345 -7.04 -7.84 -2.11
N GLY A 346 -6.38 -7.07 -2.96
CA GLY A 346 -5.69 -5.83 -2.59
C GLY A 346 -5.84 -4.76 -3.66
N ALA A 347 -4.77 -4.00 -3.90
CA ALA A 347 -4.83 -2.83 -4.79
C ALA A 347 -4.20 -3.07 -6.18
N ASN A 348 -3.77 -4.30 -6.51
CA ASN A 348 -3.08 -4.58 -7.76
C ASN A 348 -4.07 -4.92 -8.89
N SER A 349 -4.20 -4.03 -9.87
CA SER A 349 -5.20 -4.15 -10.94
C SER A 349 -4.65 -4.69 -12.26
N TRP A 350 -3.34 -5.04 -12.39
CA TRP A 350 -2.77 -5.39 -13.68
C TRP A 350 -1.64 -6.43 -13.66
N VAL A 351 -0.81 -6.49 -12.61
CA VAL A 351 0.45 -7.27 -12.61
C VAL A 351 0.22 -8.77 -12.80
N VAL A 352 -0.86 -9.34 -12.26
CA VAL A 352 -1.13 -10.76 -12.44
C VAL A 352 -1.36 -11.14 -13.93
N ARG A 353 -1.86 -10.20 -14.76
CA ARG A 353 -1.92 -10.38 -16.23
C ARG A 353 -0.52 -10.41 -16.84
N ALA A 354 0.37 -9.56 -16.36
CA ALA A 354 1.76 -9.53 -16.80
C ALA A 354 2.48 -10.83 -16.46
N VAL A 355 2.30 -11.34 -15.25
CA VAL A 355 2.86 -12.64 -14.83
C VAL A 355 2.37 -13.77 -15.74
N ARG A 356 1.04 -13.85 -16.00
CA ARG A 356 0.52 -14.85 -16.92
C ARG A 356 1.12 -14.74 -18.33
N ALA A 357 1.31 -13.52 -18.81
CA ALA A 357 1.91 -13.30 -20.14
C ALA A 357 3.38 -13.70 -20.20
N GLN A 358 4.14 -13.48 -19.12
CA GLN A 358 5.54 -13.91 -19.04
C GLN A 358 5.70 -15.43 -18.98
N LEU A 359 4.85 -16.12 -18.24
CA LEU A 359 4.83 -17.59 -18.18
C LEU A 359 4.46 -18.20 -19.52
N GLY A 360 3.64 -17.52 -20.30
CA GLY A 360 2.95 -18.10 -21.45
C GLY A 360 1.74 -18.95 -21.04
N PRO A 361 0.83 -19.24 -21.97
CA PRO A 361 -0.45 -19.88 -21.63
C PRO A 361 -0.29 -21.29 -21.05
N ASP A 362 0.60 -22.10 -21.62
CA ASP A 362 0.75 -23.51 -21.24
C ASP A 362 1.33 -23.65 -19.82
N ASP A 363 2.41 -22.91 -19.52
CA ASP A 363 3.02 -22.93 -18.19
C ASP A 363 2.10 -22.26 -17.14
N ALA A 364 1.45 -21.16 -17.50
CA ALA A 364 0.50 -20.52 -16.60
C ALA A 364 -0.66 -21.44 -16.21
N ASP A 365 -1.22 -22.17 -17.18
CA ASP A 365 -2.30 -23.13 -16.95
C ASP A 365 -1.81 -24.35 -16.16
N TYR A 366 -0.57 -24.81 -16.38
CA TYR A 366 0.05 -25.85 -15.56
C TYR A 366 0.13 -25.45 -14.06
N TYR A 367 0.52 -24.19 -13.78
CA TYR A 367 0.52 -23.65 -12.41
C TYR A 367 -0.87 -23.23 -11.92
N GLY A 368 -1.92 -23.50 -12.69
CA GLY A 368 -3.29 -23.15 -12.34
C GLY A 368 -3.66 -21.68 -12.51
N LEU A 369 -2.77 -20.85 -13.05
CA LEU A 369 -3.02 -19.42 -13.31
C LEU A 369 -3.78 -19.24 -14.64
N THR A 370 -4.99 -19.78 -14.72
CA THR A 370 -5.85 -19.69 -15.91
C THR A 370 -6.34 -18.25 -16.13
N GLN A 371 -6.78 -17.93 -17.36
CA GLN A 371 -7.28 -16.60 -17.67
C GLN A 371 -8.47 -16.20 -16.79
N ASP A 372 -9.39 -17.11 -16.52
CA ASP A 372 -10.57 -16.86 -15.69
C ASP A 372 -10.21 -16.54 -14.23
N ARG A 373 -9.20 -17.21 -13.68
CA ARG A 373 -8.70 -16.95 -12.33
C ARG A 373 -7.99 -15.59 -12.25
N VAL A 374 -7.22 -15.22 -13.29
CA VAL A 374 -6.62 -13.88 -13.42
C VAL A 374 -7.68 -12.79 -13.46
N ASP A 375 -8.68 -12.93 -14.31
CA ASP A 375 -9.75 -11.92 -14.44
C ASP A 375 -10.59 -11.81 -13.18
N THR A 376 -10.87 -12.94 -12.51
CA THR A 376 -11.56 -12.98 -11.22
C THR A 376 -10.75 -12.28 -10.13
N ALA A 377 -9.45 -12.52 -10.04
CA ALA A 377 -8.57 -11.88 -9.05
C ALA A 377 -8.52 -10.36 -9.26
N ILE A 378 -8.41 -9.89 -10.51
CA ILE A 378 -8.44 -8.46 -10.82
C ILE A 378 -9.79 -7.83 -10.48
N ALA A 379 -10.90 -8.51 -10.78
CA ALA A 379 -12.22 -8.02 -10.41
C ALA A 379 -12.37 -7.87 -8.89
N ARG A 380 -11.86 -8.83 -8.10
CA ARG A 380 -11.83 -8.74 -6.63
C ARG A 380 -10.95 -7.58 -6.13
N ASN A 381 -9.79 -7.36 -6.75
CA ASN A 381 -8.91 -6.23 -6.40
C ASN A 381 -9.57 -4.88 -6.70
N VAL A 382 -10.25 -4.75 -7.84
CA VAL A 382 -11.02 -3.54 -8.20
C VAL A 382 -12.16 -3.32 -7.20
N GLN A 383 -12.87 -4.38 -6.81
CA GLN A 383 -13.94 -4.27 -5.82
C GLN A 383 -13.38 -3.87 -4.43
N MET A 384 -12.27 -4.45 -3.99
CA MET A 384 -11.59 -4.08 -2.73
C MET A 384 -11.22 -2.59 -2.71
N LEU A 385 -10.74 -2.05 -3.83
CA LEU A 385 -10.44 -0.61 -3.95
C LEU A 385 -11.71 0.24 -3.82
N ARG A 386 -12.82 -0.18 -4.44
CA ARG A 386 -14.12 0.52 -4.34
C ARG A 386 -14.70 0.49 -2.93
N ASP A 387 -14.51 -0.61 -2.22
CA ASP A 387 -14.99 -0.77 -0.84
C ASP A 387 -14.13 0.00 0.19
N ALA A 388 -12.91 0.39 -0.18
CA ALA A 388 -11.93 0.99 0.73
C ALA A 388 -12.21 2.45 1.08
N SER A 389 -13.10 3.16 0.38
CA SER A 389 -13.40 4.56 0.65
C SER A 389 -14.83 4.93 0.33
N ASP A 390 -15.27 6.04 0.91
CA ASP A 390 -16.48 6.76 0.50
C ASP A 390 -16.13 8.20 0.16
N MET A 391 -16.82 8.78 -0.83
CA MET A 391 -16.69 10.18 -1.22
C MET A 391 -18.00 10.93 -1.02
N THR A 392 -17.92 12.13 -0.45
CA THR A 392 -19.06 13.04 -0.38
C THR A 392 -18.70 14.41 -0.93
N LEU A 393 -19.66 15.04 -1.60
CA LEU A 393 -19.50 16.34 -2.24
C LEU A 393 -20.46 17.35 -1.61
N SER A 394 -19.97 18.57 -1.42
CA SER A 394 -20.82 19.72 -1.05
C SER A 394 -20.24 21.00 -1.65
N GLN A 395 -21.10 21.97 -1.91
CA GLN A 395 -20.65 23.30 -2.28
C GLN A 395 -20.68 24.19 -1.03
N GLN A 396 -19.61 24.97 -0.85
CA GLN A 396 -19.47 25.98 0.21
C GLN A 396 -19.07 27.30 -0.49
N GLY A 397 -20.05 28.18 -0.69
CA GLY A 397 -19.84 29.40 -1.48
C GLY A 397 -19.29 29.12 -2.87
N GLY A 398 -18.19 29.78 -3.21
CA GLY A 398 -17.46 29.59 -4.48
C GLY A 398 -16.60 28.33 -4.55
N GLN A 399 -16.66 27.43 -3.56
CA GLN A 399 -15.80 26.25 -3.50
C GLN A 399 -16.58 24.94 -3.52
N LEU A 400 -16.04 23.97 -4.23
CA LEU A 400 -16.45 22.57 -4.16
C LEU A 400 -15.62 21.88 -3.07
N LYS A 401 -16.27 21.37 -2.03
CA LYS A 401 -15.67 20.52 -1.03
C LYS A 401 -15.82 19.06 -1.41
N VAL A 402 -14.72 18.36 -1.48
CA VAL A 402 -14.63 16.91 -1.68
C VAL A 402 -14.10 16.29 -0.40
N ARG A 403 -14.87 15.41 0.23
CA ARG A 403 -14.44 14.60 1.36
C ARG A 403 -14.20 13.18 0.92
N ILE A 404 -13.01 12.63 1.19
CA ILE A 404 -12.69 11.21 1.07
C ILE A 404 -12.60 10.63 2.48
N THR A 405 -13.39 9.58 2.74
CA THR A 405 -13.41 8.86 4.02
C THR A 405 -12.75 7.51 3.83
N ASN A 406 -11.73 7.19 4.63
CA ASN A 406 -11.09 5.88 4.63
C ASN A 406 -11.98 4.85 5.36
N GLN A 407 -12.33 3.77 4.69
CA GLN A 407 -13.13 2.66 5.22
C GLN A 407 -12.27 1.40 5.47
N SER A 408 -10.96 1.45 5.19
CA SER A 408 -10.04 0.35 5.44
C SER A 408 -9.45 0.38 6.86
N GLY A 409 -8.85 -0.72 7.29
CA GLY A 409 -8.24 -0.85 8.62
C GLY A 409 -6.84 -0.25 8.77
N HIS A 410 -6.30 0.33 7.71
CA HIS A 410 -4.96 0.91 7.63
C HIS A 410 -5.02 2.23 6.86
N LYS A 411 -3.89 2.93 6.67
CA LYS A 411 -3.87 4.13 5.84
C LYS A 411 -4.31 3.83 4.40
N LEU A 412 -4.87 4.83 3.73
CA LEU A 412 -5.32 4.73 2.35
C LEU A 412 -4.58 5.76 1.47
N PRO A 413 -3.83 5.29 0.43
CA PRO A 413 -3.40 3.91 0.16
C PRO A 413 -2.39 3.37 1.18
N THR A 414 -2.12 2.05 1.21
CA THR A 414 -1.15 1.42 2.11
C THR A 414 -0.16 0.53 1.35
N GLY A 415 0.76 -0.12 2.09
CA GLY A 415 1.83 -0.98 1.57
C GLY A 415 3.03 -0.17 1.10
N VAL A 416 3.85 -0.76 0.22
CA VAL A 416 5.03 -0.11 -0.35
C VAL A 416 4.62 1.21 -1.00
N GLY A 417 5.25 2.32 -0.56
CA GLY A 417 4.88 3.67 -0.99
C GLY A 417 5.36 4.00 -2.41
N ASN A 418 6.41 3.34 -2.88
CA ASN A 418 7.00 3.61 -4.16
C ASN A 418 6.06 3.28 -5.32
N GLY A 419 5.81 4.27 -6.16
CA GLY A 419 5.01 4.11 -7.36
C GLY A 419 3.50 3.97 -7.15
N ARG A 420 2.97 4.13 -5.93
CA ARG A 420 1.52 4.09 -5.65
C ARG A 420 0.99 5.46 -5.30
N ARG A 421 -0.20 5.76 -5.80
CA ARG A 421 -0.92 6.99 -5.44
C ARG A 421 -2.44 6.79 -5.54
N ALA A 422 -3.16 7.62 -4.77
CA ALA A 422 -4.58 7.88 -5.00
C ALA A 422 -4.77 9.39 -5.13
N TRP A 423 -5.73 9.83 -5.95
CA TRP A 423 -5.96 11.27 -6.15
C TRP A 423 -7.40 11.58 -6.51
N ILE A 424 -7.77 12.85 -6.33
CA ILE A 424 -9.07 13.37 -6.70
C ILE A 424 -8.97 13.98 -8.11
N ASN A 425 -9.81 13.52 -9.05
CA ASN A 425 -10.04 14.18 -10.33
C ASN A 425 -11.35 14.96 -10.27
N VAL A 426 -11.35 16.20 -10.68
CA VAL A 426 -12.54 17.05 -10.74
C VAL A 426 -12.71 17.61 -12.13
N LYS A 427 -13.82 17.30 -12.79
CA LYS A 427 -14.23 17.90 -14.06
C LYS A 427 -15.37 18.87 -13.82
N PHE A 428 -15.12 20.14 -14.01
CA PHE A 428 -16.13 21.19 -14.00
C PHE A 428 -16.75 21.34 -15.38
N LEU A 429 -18.08 21.26 -15.47
CA LEU A 429 -18.82 21.29 -16.71
C LEU A 429 -19.78 22.48 -16.74
N SER A 430 -19.95 23.08 -17.94
CA SER A 430 -20.97 24.11 -18.20
C SER A 430 -22.39 23.50 -18.27
N ALA A 431 -23.39 24.34 -18.40
CA ALA A 431 -24.78 23.93 -18.59
C ALA A 431 -24.99 23.09 -19.87
N SER A 432 -24.16 23.28 -20.90
CA SER A 432 -24.19 22.47 -22.13
C SER A 432 -23.45 21.13 -21.98
N GLY A 433 -22.80 20.88 -20.83
CA GLY A 433 -21.95 19.72 -20.59
C GLY A 433 -20.53 19.84 -21.13
N ALA A 434 -20.13 21.00 -21.65
CA ALA A 434 -18.76 21.24 -22.10
C ALA A 434 -17.81 21.35 -20.90
N LEU A 435 -16.58 20.83 -21.03
CA LEU A 435 -15.55 20.94 -20.01
C LEU A 435 -15.11 22.40 -19.87
N VAL A 436 -15.26 22.96 -18.66
CA VAL A 436 -14.79 24.30 -18.27
C VAL A 436 -13.39 24.24 -17.70
N ALA A 437 -13.14 23.30 -16.80
CA ALA A 437 -11.83 23.05 -16.20
C ALA A 437 -11.74 21.62 -15.70
N GLU A 438 -10.51 21.11 -15.60
CA GLU A 438 -10.22 19.82 -14.98
C GLU A 438 -9.07 19.98 -13.98
N ARG A 439 -9.17 19.28 -12.83
CA ARG A 439 -8.12 19.14 -11.82
C ARG A 439 -7.73 17.67 -11.73
N GLY A 440 -6.44 17.40 -11.57
CA GLY A 440 -5.95 16.02 -11.49
C GLY A 440 -6.15 15.24 -12.79
N ALA A 441 -5.97 15.90 -13.93
CA ALA A 441 -6.09 15.29 -15.25
C ALA A 441 -5.10 14.14 -15.44
N TYR A 442 -5.58 13.04 -16.03
CA TYR A 442 -4.77 11.88 -16.38
C TYR A 442 -5.01 11.45 -17.81
N ASP A 443 -3.95 11.28 -18.57
CA ASP A 443 -3.98 10.80 -19.95
C ASP A 443 -3.75 9.29 -20.00
N LEU A 444 -4.80 8.54 -20.33
CA LEU A 444 -4.75 7.07 -20.42
C LEU A 444 -3.77 6.55 -21.49
N SER A 445 -3.50 7.32 -22.53
CA SER A 445 -2.63 6.89 -23.64
C SER A 445 -1.14 7.00 -23.31
N THR A 446 -0.77 8.01 -22.51
CA THR A 446 0.62 8.33 -22.17
C THR A 446 0.96 8.10 -20.70
N ALA A 447 -0.06 7.84 -19.86
CA ALA A 447 0.00 7.83 -18.40
C ALA A 447 0.51 9.16 -17.80
N ALA A 448 0.40 10.27 -18.54
CA ALA A 448 0.74 11.59 -18.03
C ALA A 448 -0.30 12.04 -16.99
N PHE A 449 0.18 12.53 -15.85
CA PHE A 449 -0.64 12.95 -14.72
C PHE A 449 -0.32 14.38 -14.30
N ASN A 450 -1.34 15.22 -14.18
CA ASN A 450 -1.22 16.53 -13.57
C ASN A 450 -1.63 16.48 -12.09
N GLY A 451 -0.66 16.27 -11.22
CA GLY A 451 -0.87 16.25 -9.77
C GLY A 451 -0.68 17.61 -9.07
N SER A 452 -0.31 18.68 -9.83
CA SER A 452 0.02 19.98 -9.24
C SER A 452 -1.21 20.80 -8.82
N ASP A 453 -2.38 20.49 -9.37
CA ASP A 453 -3.65 21.22 -9.18
C ASP A 453 -4.73 20.40 -8.47
N THR A 454 -4.32 19.27 -7.87
CA THR A 454 -5.23 18.38 -7.14
C THR A 454 -4.61 17.79 -5.90
N LYS A 455 -5.45 17.14 -5.08
CA LYS A 455 -5.01 16.37 -3.92
C LYS A 455 -4.55 14.99 -4.35
N VAL A 456 -3.32 14.65 -3.97
CA VAL A 456 -2.69 13.34 -4.16
C VAL A 456 -2.35 12.75 -2.80
N TYR A 457 -2.80 11.54 -2.52
CA TYR A 457 -2.50 10.78 -1.30
C TYR A 457 -1.41 9.76 -1.61
N GLN A 458 -0.28 9.88 -0.91
CA GLN A 458 0.90 9.05 -1.14
C GLN A 458 1.88 9.11 0.04
N LYS A 459 2.80 8.15 0.10
CA LYS A 459 4.04 8.25 0.86
C LYS A 459 5.18 8.55 -0.12
N ARG A 460 6.09 9.45 0.24
CA ARG A 460 7.34 9.71 -0.48
C ARG A 460 8.52 9.46 0.44
N ALA A 461 9.23 8.37 0.17
CA ALA A 461 10.49 8.05 0.81
C ALA A 461 11.64 8.87 0.18
N SER A 462 12.73 9.03 0.90
CA SER A 462 13.85 9.86 0.48
C SER A 462 15.15 9.43 1.16
N ILE A 463 16.26 9.93 0.63
CA ILE A 463 17.56 9.84 1.28
C ILE A 463 18.00 11.20 1.81
N ASP A 464 18.71 11.17 2.94
CA ASP A 464 19.28 12.36 3.55
C ASP A 464 20.73 12.62 3.07
N ALA A 465 21.37 13.67 3.64
CA ALA A 465 22.73 14.05 3.28
C ALA A 465 23.78 12.98 3.65
N ALA A 466 23.53 12.19 4.71
CA ALA A 466 24.47 11.13 5.12
C ALA A 466 24.45 9.97 4.12
N MET A 467 23.26 9.51 3.72
CA MET A 467 23.11 8.48 2.69
C MET A 467 23.60 8.98 1.32
N SER A 468 23.30 10.23 0.97
CA SER A 468 23.79 10.89 -0.26
C SER A 468 25.31 10.89 -0.32
N ALA A 469 25.99 11.18 0.79
CA ALA A 469 27.46 11.20 0.85
C ALA A 469 28.09 9.81 0.62
N LEU A 470 27.40 8.73 1.00
CA LEU A 470 27.86 7.36 0.79
C LEU A 470 27.62 6.84 -0.63
N THR A 471 26.50 7.25 -1.23
CA THR A 471 26.02 6.67 -2.49
C THR A 471 26.26 7.54 -3.71
N GLY A 472 26.51 8.85 -3.51
CA GLY A 472 26.60 9.83 -4.58
C GLY A 472 25.24 10.23 -5.18
N LEU A 473 24.15 9.65 -4.70
CA LEU A 473 22.79 10.02 -5.14
C LEU A 473 22.39 11.38 -4.56
N PRO A 474 21.53 12.15 -5.24
CA PRO A 474 21.08 13.45 -4.74
C PRO A 474 20.18 13.28 -3.51
N VAL A 475 20.32 14.20 -2.54
CA VAL A 475 19.40 14.28 -1.39
C VAL A 475 17.99 14.55 -1.88
N GLY A 476 17.00 13.84 -1.33
CA GLY A 476 15.59 14.06 -1.61
C GLY A 476 14.83 12.77 -1.91
N THR A 477 13.59 12.94 -2.42
CA THR A 477 12.70 11.82 -2.76
C THR A 477 13.34 10.91 -3.81
N THR A 478 13.25 9.61 -3.57
CA THR A 478 13.86 8.59 -4.44
C THR A 478 12.96 7.36 -4.52
N PHE A 479 13.27 6.47 -5.47
CA PHE A 479 12.72 5.11 -5.56
C PHE A 479 13.79 4.03 -5.26
N HIS A 480 14.96 4.42 -4.79
CA HIS A 480 16.02 3.51 -4.34
C HIS A 480 15.71 2.95 -2.96
N THR A 481 14.73 2.04 -2.90
CA THR A 481 14.11 1.55 -1.65
C THR A 481 15.13 1.02 -0.62
N ALA A 482 16.19 0.35 -1.09
CA ALA A 482 17.24 -0.16 -0.19
C ALA A 482 18.00 0.95 0.55
N LEU A 483 17.98 2.18 0.04
CA LEU A 483 18.71 3.32 0.59
C LEU A 483 17.83 4.28 1.39
N ASP A 484 16.52 4.08 1.38
CA ASP A 484 15.58 4.99 2.05
C ASP A 484 15.87 5.09 3.55
N ASN A 485 16.05 6.34 4.02
CA ASN A 485 16.28 6.63 5.44
C ASN A 485 15.53 7.86 5.95
N ARG A 486 14.64 8.41 5.12
CA ARG A 486 13.79 9.55 5.48
C ARG A 486 12.45 9.47 4.75
N THR A 487 11.41 10.03 5.33
CA THR A 487 10.11 10.25 4.69
C THR A 487 9.91 11.74 4.46
N ASP A 488 9.71 12.15 3.21
CA ASP A 488 9.46 13.55 2.85
C ASP A 488 7.98 13.90 2.92
N LEU A 489 7.10 12.93 2.68
CA LEU A 489 5.65 13.11 2.75
C LEU A 489 4.98 11.79 3.15
N ASP A 490 4.05 11.86 4.07
CA ASP A 490 3.02 10.83 4.27
C ASP A 490 1.70 11.50 4.61
N ASN A 491 0.88 11.74 3.58
CA ASN A 491 -0.44 12.36 3.70
C ASN A 491 -1.57 11.37 3.43
N ARG A 492 -1.29 10.07 3.52
CA ARG A 492 -2.28 9.01 3.36
C ARG A 492 -3.35 9.12 4.46
N ILE A 493 -4.61 8.91 4.09
CA ILE A 493 -5.74 9.07 5.01
C ILE A 493 -5.70 7.96 6.06
N PRO A 494 -5.65 8.27 7.38
CA PRO A 494 -5.59 7.25 8.43
C PRO A 494 -6.90 6.46 8.57
N PRO A 495 -6.88 5.29 9.22
CA PRO A 495 -8.08 4.48 9.47
C PRO A 495 -8.90 5.01 10.65
N ARG A 496 -10.11 4.45 10.83
CA ARG A 496 -10.94 4.70 12.03
C ARG A 496 -10.16 4.37 13.30
N GLY A 497 -10.29 5.21 14.31
CA GLY A 497 -9.59 5.07 15.59
C GLY A 497 -8.16 5.64 15.59
N PHE A 498 -7.75 6.30 14.51
CA PHE A 498 -6.45 6.99 14.44
C PHE A 498 -6.23 7.91 15.64
N THR A 499 -5.01 7.85 16.22
CA THR A 499 -4.48 8.84 17.13
C THR A 499 -3.03 9.17 16.76
N ASN A 500 -2.65 10.45 16.86
CA ASN A 500 -1.28 10.87 16.56
C ASN A 500 -0.26 10.15 17.44
N ALA A 501 -0.55 9.99 18.73
CA ALA A 501 0.34 9.27 19.65
C ALA A 501 0.50 7.79 19.31
N GLY A 502 -0.60 7.09 18.99
CA GLY A 502 -0.58 5.68 18.60
C GLY A 502 0.23 5.46 17.34
N PHE A 503 -0.04 6.23 16.29
CA PHE A 503 0.68 6.11 15.03
C PHE A 503 2.15 6.53 15.13
N ALA A 504 2.48 7.50 15.97
CA ALA A 504 3.88 7.86 16.23
C ALA A 504 4.64 6.75 16.96
N SER A 505 3.99 6.00 17.86
CA SER A 505 4.62 4.90 18.60
C SER A 505 5.06 3.74 17.72
N VAL A 506 4.42 3.57 16.55
CA VAL A 506 4.73 2.53 15.55
C VAL A 506 5.37 3.08 14.29
N GLN A 507 5.94 4.28 14.31
CA GLN A 507 6.60 4.93 13.17
C GLN A 507 5.69 5.13 11.95
N ALA A 508 4.38 5.28 12.16
CA ALA A 508 3.37 5.47 11.12
C ALA A 508 2.71 6.87 11.18
N ALA A 509 3.29 7.84 11.87
CA ALA A 509 2.75 9.19 11.92
C ALA A 509 2.67 9.83 10.51
N PRO A 510 1.69 10.71 10.23
CA PRO A 510 1.73 11.57 9.06
C PRO A 510 3.00 12.42 9.04
N VAL A 511 3.52 12.71 7.83
CA VAL A 511 4.73 13.53 7.63
C VAL A 511 4.41 14.65 6.66
N ASN A 512 4.73 15.89 7.03
CA ASN A 512 4.40 17.09 6.26
C ASN A 512 2.90 17.19 5.90
N TYR A 513 2.06 16.60 6.76
CA TYR A 513 0.62 16.64 6.76
C TYR A 513 0.10 16.37 8.18
N SER A 514 -1.16 16.68 8.46
CA SER A 514 -1.74 16.47 9.80
C SER A 514 -3.19 16.03 9.72
N TYR A 515 -3.57 15.15 10.64
CA TYR A 515 -4.93 14.73 10.92
C TYR A 515 -5.20 14.90 12.43
N ALA A 516 -6.41 15.27 12.79
CA ALA A 516 -6.82 15.29 14.20
C ALA A 516 -7.03 13.85 14.72
N ASP A 517 -6.90 13.65 16.01
CA ASP A 517 -7.23 12.37 16.63
C ASP A 517 -8.67 11.97 16.32
N GLY A 518 -8.88 10.72 15.89
CA GLY A 518 -10.16 10.21 15.43
C GLY A 518 -10.49 10.51 13.95
N GLN A 519 -9.75 11.41 13.31
CA GLN A 519 -10.00 11.74 11.90
C GLN A 519 -9.54 10.62 10.98
N HIS A 520 -10.47 10.10 10.20
CA HIS A 520 -10.23 9.06 9.17
C HIS A 520 -10.78 9.50 7.79
N TRP A 521 -10.82 10.81 7.56
CA TRP A 521 -11.22 11.46 6.31
C TRP A 521 -10.33 12.66 6.01
N ASP A 522 -10.34 13.09 4.76
CA ASP A 522 -9.70 14.33 4.35
C ASP A 522 -10.67 15.19 3.53
N ASP A 523 -10.64 16.48 3.75
CA ASP A 523 -11.45 17.48 3.04
C ASP A 523 -10.56 18.29 2.10
N THR A 524 -10.89 18.31 0.81
CA THR A 524 -10.19 19.13 -0.18
C THR A 524 -11.16 20.13 -0.79
N LEU A 525 -10.73 21.39 -0.88
CA LEU A 525 -11.51 22.47 -1.47
C LEU A 525 -10.97 22.83 -2.87
N TYR A 526 -11.86 22.94 -3.81
CA TYR A 526 -11.56 23.34 -5.19
C TYR A 526 -12.38 24.60 -5.54
N ALA A 527 -11.70 25.67 -5.97
CA ALA A 527 -12.39 26.84 -6.47
C ALA A 527 -13.26 26.46 -7.70
N ILE A 528 -14.52 26.84 -7.68
CA ILE A 528 -15.46 26.60 -8.78
C ILE A 528 -15.18 27.64 -9.86
N PRO A 529 -14.79 27.23 -11.09
CA PRO A 529 -14.52 28.17 -12.16
C PRO A 529 -15.81 28.82 -12.69
N ALA A 530 -15.71 30.06 -13.11
CA ALA A 530 -16.84 30.77 -13.74
C ALA A 530 -17.44 29.97 -14.91
N GLY A 531 -18.76 29.91 -14.96
CA GLY A 531 -19.50 29.16 -15.99
C GLY A 531 -19.68 27.67 -15.72
N ALA A 532 -19.12 27.14 -14.63
CA ALA A 532 -19.38 25.76 -14.21
C ALA A 532 -20.73 25.67 -13.51
N THR A 533 -21.55 24.70 -13.92
CA THR A 533 -22.86 24.40 -13.32
C THR A 533 -22.95 22.98 -12.79
N LYS A 534 -21.91 22.18 -13.01
CA LYS A 534 -21.82 20.78 -12.57
C LYS A 534 -20.37 20.43 -12.32
N ALA A 535 -20.11 19.62 -11.31
CA ALA A 535 -18.84 18.93 -11.15
C ALA A 535 -19.05 17.41 -11.18
N VAL A 536 -18.17 16.72 -11.89
CA VAL A 536 -18.00 15.26 -11.86
C VAL A 536 -16.69 15.00 -11.17
N VAL A 537 -16.74 14.29 -10.05
CA VAL A 537 -15.56 14.01 -9.22
C VAL A 537 -15.33 12.52 -9.19
N THR A 538 -14.10 12.11 -9.41
CA THR A 538 -13.68 10.71 -9.29
C THR A 538 -12.47 10.61 -8.38
N PHE A 539 -12.51 9.67 -7.45
CA PHE A 539 -11.36 9.29 -6.63
C PHE A 539 -10.68 8.10 -7.27
N TYR A 540 -9.43 8.28 -7.69
CA TYR A 540 -8.66 7.26 -8.40
C TYR A 540 -7.57 6.65 -7.53
N HIS A 541 -7.29 5.36 -7.79
CA HIS A 541 -6.07 4.68 -7.34
C HIS A 541 -5.24 4.20 -8.53
N GLN A 542 -3.93 4.33 -8.46
CA GLN A 542 -2.98 3.79 -9.43
C GLN A 542 -1.95 2.90 -8.75
N THR A 543 -1.84 1.66 -9.20
CA THR A 543 -0.94 0.64 -8.63
C THR A 543 0.52 0.92 -8.95
N THR A 544 0.83 1.31 -10.21
CA THR A 544 2.20 1.55 -10.69
C THR A 544 2.23 2.83 -11.51
N THR A 545 2.85 3.88 -10.99
CA THR A 545 2.95 5.17 -11.68
C THR A 545 3.94 5.10 -12.84
N LYS A 546 3.79 6.03 -13.79
CA LYS A 546 4.69 6.20 -14.92
C LYS A 546 6.13 6.45 -14.43
N GLU A 547 6.26 7.34 -13.48
CA GLU A 547 7.55 7.76 -12.93
C GLU A 547 8.31 6.57 -12.31
N TYR A 548 7.58 5.66 -11.66
CA TYR A 548 8.19 4.45 -11.10
C TYR A 548 8.54 3.42 -12.16
N ALA A 549 7.66 3.19 -13.14
CA ALA A 549 7.95 2.28 -14.24
C ALA A 549 9.16 2.73 -15.08
N GLU A 550 9.27 4.04 -15.36
CA GLU A 550 10.42 4.64 -16.04
C GLU A 550 11.69 4.53 -15.19
N PHE A 551 11.60 4.76 -13.87
CA PHE A 551 12.71 4.55 -12.95
C PHE A 551 13.22 3.11 -12.98
N LEU A 552 12.34 2.12 -12.90
CA LEU A 552 12.72 0.71 -12.95
C LEU A 552 13.48 0.36 -14.23
N ARG A 553 13.05 0.91 -15.38
CA ARG A 553 13.73 0.75 -16.67
C ARG A 553 15.09 1.42 -16.69
N ASP A 554 15.15 2.67 -16.24
CA ASP A 554 16.32 3.54 -16.45
C ASP A 554 17.41 3.33 -15.39
N ALA A 555 17.05 2.96 -14.17
CA ALA A 555 17.98 2.69 -13.07
C ALA A 555 18.53 1.25 -13.09
N ASN A 556 17.86 0.31 -13.74
CA ASN A 556 18.38 -1.04 -13.89
C ASN A 556 19.47 -1.05 -14.98
N VAL A 557 20.72 -1.31 -14.57
CA VAL A 557 21.89 -1.29 -15.46
C VAL A 557 22.62 -2.64 -15.51
N THR A 558 22.21 -3.63 -14.71
CA THR A 558 22.89 -4.94 -14.60
C THR A 558 22.18 -6.05 -15.36
N ASP A 559 20.86 -5.93 -15.58
CA ASP A 559 20.08 -6.88 -16.35
C ASP A 559 18.96 -6.20 -17.17
N GLN A 560 18.04 -6.99 -17.74
CA GLN A 560 16.93 -6.49 -18.55
C GLN A 560 15.59 -6.45 -17.80
N ARG A 561 15.53 -6.77 -16.51
CA ARG A 561 14.27 -6.85 -15.74
C ARG A 561 13.53 -5.53 -15.69
N GLY A 562 14.25 -4.42 -15.59
CA GLY A 562 13.65 -3.09 -15.65
C GLY A 562 12.97 -2.80 -17.00
N GLN A 563 13.62 -3.16 -18.11
CA GLN A 563 13.03 -3.02 -19.44
C GLN A 563 11.81 -3.94 -19.61
N VAL A 564 11.91 -5.20 -19.17
CA VAL A 564 10.79 -6.17 -19.22
C VAL A 564 9.59 -5.66 -18.42
N ALA A 565 9.82 -5.16 -17.20
CA ALA A 565 8.78 -4.58 -16.37
C ALA A 565 8.09 -3.38 -17.03
N TYR A 566 8.87 -2.49 -17.66
CA TYR A 566 8.34 -1.34 -18.40
C TYR A 566 7.52 -1.76 -19.62
N ASP A 567 8.01 -2.72 -20.41
CA ASP A 567 7.31 -3.20 -21.62
C ASP A 567 5.97 -3.85 -21.26
N LEU A 568 5.94 -4.67 -20.20
CA LEU A 568 4.71 -5.26 -19.67
C LEU A 568 3.76 -4.19 -19.12
N TRP A 569 4.28 -3.18 -18.42
CA TRP A 569 3.48 -2.05 -17.97
C TRP A 569 2.82 -1.32 -19.14
N VAL A 570 3.54 -1.10 -20.25
CA VAL A 570 2.99 -0.51 -21.49
C VAL A 570 1.95 -1.44 -22.10
N GLN A 571 2.28 -2.74 -22.24
CA GLN A 571 1.41 -3.75 -22.87
C GLN A 571 0.07 -3.88 -22.15
N PHE A 572 0.07 -3.82 -20.81
CA PHE A 572 -1.14 -3.97 -19.98
C PHE A 572 -1.78 -2.64 -19.58
N GLY A 573 -1.65 -1.60 -20.43
CA GLY A 573 -2.40 -0.36 -20.29
C GLY A 573 -1.84 0.62 -19.26
N ARG A 574 -0.53 0.57 -19.00
CA ARG A 574 0.20 1.52 -18.17
C ARG A 574 -0.37 1.68 -16.76
N SER A 575 -0.82 0.54 -16.17
CA SER A 575 -1.48 0.58 -14.86
C SER A 575 -2.58 1.63 -14.81
N ALA A 576 -3.56 1.53 -15.73
CA ALA A 576 -4.68 2.45 -15.80
C ALA A 576 -5.31 2.65 -14.41
N PRO A 577 -5.64 3.87 -14.02
CA PRO A 577 -6.25 4.14 -12.72
C PRO A 577 -7.57 3.40 -12.53
N VAL A 578 -7.80 2.94 -11.32
CA VAL A 578 -9.10 2.37 -10.91
C VAL A 578 -9.92 3.47 -10.25
N ASP A 579 -11.16 3.62 -10.69
CA ASP A 579 -12.17 4.46 -10.05
C ASP A 579 -12.61 3.81 -8.73
N MET A 580 -12.13 4.37 -7.61
CA MET A 580 -12.53 3.92 -6.27
C MET A 580 -13.93 4.40 -5.91
N ASP A 581 -14.23 5.65 -6.27
CA ASP A 581 -15.56 6.26 -6.08
C ASP A 581 -15.77 7.36 -7.13
N SER A 582 -17.03 7.64 -7.50
CA SER A 582 -17.39 8.69 -8.43
C SER A 582 -18.73 9.31 -8.05
N ALA A 583 -18.79 10.63 -8.03
CA ALA A 583 -20.00 11.36 -7.69
C ALA A 583 -20.17 12.60 -8.56
N ILE A 584 -21.41 13.06 -8.65
CA ILE A 584 -21.80 14.25 -9.43
C ILE A 584 -22.54 15.21 -8.51
N ILE A 585 -22.20 16.50 -8.60
CA ILE A 585 -22.92 17.57 -7.92
C ILE A 585 -23.32 18.66 -8.93
N ASN A 586 -24.57 19.11 -8.85
CA ASN A 586 -24.98 20.33 -9.52
C ASN A 586 -24.54 21.52 -8.66
N LEU A 587 -23.89 22.47 -9.30
CA LEU A 587 -23.33 23.65 -8.64
C LEU A 587 -24.36 24.78 -8.72
N ALA A 588 -24.64 25.39 -7.57
CA ALA A 588 -25.37 26.64 -7.53
C ALA A 588 -24.53 27.75 -8.18
N PRO A 589 -25.15 28.71 -8.84
CA PRO A 589 -24.43 29.88 -9.32
C PRO A 589 -23.64 30.53 -8.18
N THR A 590 -22.36 30.75 -8.40
CA THR A 590 -21.55 31.54 -7.46
C THR A 590 -21.97 33.00 -7.60
N ASN A 591 -22.33 33.64 -6.50
CA ASN A 591 -22.62 35.07 -6.49
C ASN A 591 -21.29 35.83 -6.64
N PRO A 592 -21.08 36.62 -7.70
CA PRO A 592 -19.81 37.34 -7.87
C PRO A 592 -19.52 38.34 -6.74
N ALA A 593 -20.53 38.71 -5.96
CA ALA A 593 -20.43 39.62 -4.83
C ALA A 593 -20.10 38.92 -3.49
N ASP A 594 -20.11 37.55 -3.46
CA ASP A 594 -19.62 36.72 -2.35
C ASP A 594 -18.11 36.57 -2.51
N LEU A 595 -17.37 37.54 -1.98
CA LEU A 595 -15.92 37.67 -2.18
C LEU A 595 -15.09 36.80 -1.25
N ASP A 596 -15.60 36.45 -0.06
CA ASP A 596 -14.93 35.52 0.87
C ASP A 596 -15.33 34.06 0.63
N GLY A 597 -16.39 33.82 -0.16
CA GLY A 597 -16.83 32.48 -0.56
C GLY A 597 -17.61 31.75 0.53
N ASP A 598 -18.16 32.44 1.52
CA ASP A 598 -18.91 31.82 2.63
C ASP A 598 -20.36 31.47 2.25
N GLY A 599 -20.83 31.92 1.10
CA GLY A 599 -22.17 31.67 0.55
C GLY A 599 -23.19 32.75 0.88
N VAL A 600 -22.81 33.83 1.55
CA VAL A 600 -23.69 34.97 1.92
C VAL A 600 -22.99 36.28 1.67
N VAL A 601 -23.52 37.13 0.82
CA VAL A 601 -22.96 38.46 0.58
C VAL A 601 -23.20 39.34 1.82
N GLY A 602 -22.14 39.71 2.54
CA GLY A 602 -22.24 40.36 3.84
C GLY A 602 -21.13 41.35 4.15
N GLY A 603 -20.90 41.56 5.43
CA GLY A 603 -19.92 42.54 5.93
C GLY A 603 -18.47 42.16 5.62
N ALA A 604 -18.16 40.87 5.52
CA ALA A 604 -16.83 40.37 5.19
C ALA A 604 -16.48 40.70 3.71
N ASP A 605 -17.43 40.49 2.80
CA ASP A 605 -17.27 40.79 1.36
C ASP A 605 -17.10 42.30 1.15
N LEU A 606 -17.90 43.10 1.84
CA LEU A 606 -17.74 44.55 1.80
C LEU A 606 -16.35 44.96 2.30
N GLY A 607 -15.83 44.29 3.35
CA GLY A 607 -14.49 44.53 3.87
C GLY A 607 -13.41 44.21 2.82
N ILE A 608 -13.53 43.10 2.11
CA ILE A 608 -12.61 42.71 1.02
C ILE A 608 -12.68 43.73 -0.12
N LEU A 609 -13.87 44.11 -0.58
CA LEU A 609 -14.06 45.08 -1.64
C LEU A 609 -13.41 46.43 -1.25
N LEU A 610 -13.67 46.93 -0.06
CA LEU A 610 -13.12 48.21 0.40
C LEU A 610 -11.59 48.17 0.58
N ALA A 611 -11.03 47.03 1.00
CA ALA A 611 -9.58 46.85 1.11
C ALA A 611 -8.84 46.93 -0.23
N ASN A 612 -9.52 46.60 -1.32
CA ASN A 612 -8.98 46.64 -2.69
C ASN A 612 -9.47 47.85 -3.51
N TRP A 613 -10.10 48.82 -2.87
CA TRP A 613 -10.68 49.98 -3.56
C TRP A 613 -9.65 50.76 -4.38
N GLY A 614 -10.00 51.00 -5.65
CA GLY A 614 -9.14 51.70 -6.62
C GLY A 614 -7.97 50.86 -7.19
N GLN A 615 -7.94 49.56 -6.90
CA GLN A 615 -6.93 48.63 -7.41
C GLN A 615 -7.59 47.60 -8.33
N ALA A 616 -6.78 46.96 -9.18
CA ALA A 616 -7.22 45.77 -9.90
C ALA A 616 -7.15 44.55 -8.98
N GLY A 617 -8.10 43.61 -9.05
CA GLY A 617 -8.03 42.33 -8.32
C GLY A 617 -9.33 41.90 -7.64
N GLN A 618 -9.22 41.30 -6.47
CA GLN A 618 -10.38 40.76 -5.75
C GLN A 618 -11.33 41.90 -5.34
N GLY A 619 -12.57 41.85 -5.81
CA GLY A 619 -13.57 42.89 -5.64
C GLY A 619 -13.93 43.65 -6.91
N ASP A 620 -13.22 43.44 -8.03
CA ASP A 620 -13.60 43.87 -9.38
C ASP A 620 -14.70 42.93 -9.89
N ILE A 621 -15.96 43.21 -9.52
CA ILE A 621 -17.10 42.34 -9.72
C ILE A 621 -17.68 42.50 -11.12
N ASP A 622 -17.56 43.71 -11.69
CA ASP A 622 -18.05 44.00 -13.04
C ASP A 622 -16.98 43.74 -14.14
N GLY A 623 -15.72 43.48 -13.73
CA GLY A 623 -14.63 43.12 -14.64
C GLY A 623 -14.06 44.31 -15.44
N ASP A 624 -14.25 45.55 -14.99
CA ASP A 624 -13.75 46.74 -15.67
C ASP A 624 -12.24 47.01 -15.44
N GLY A 625 -11.59 46.24 -14.54
CA GLY A 625 -10.20 46.31 -14.18
C GLY A 625 -9.89 47.10 -12.93
N PHE A 626 -10.89 47.64 -12.23
CA PHE A 626 -10.74 48.41 -11.00
C PHE A 626 -11.87 48.14 -10.02
N VAL A 627 -11.58 47.96 -8.74
CA VAL A 627 -12.60 47.90 -7.70
C VAL A 627 -13.15 49.32 -7.41
N GLY A 628 -14.43 49.53 -7.70
CA GLY A 628 -15.02 50.85 -7.67
C GLY A 628 -16.50 50.91 -7.25
N GLY A 629 -17.15 52.04 -7.55
CA GLY A 629 -18.54 52.28 -7.18
C GLY A 629 -19.54 51.35 -7.86
N ALA A 630 -19.26 50.85 -9.04
CA ALA A 630 -20.10 49.87 -9.76
C ALA A 630 -20.08 48.51 -9.02
N ASP A 631 -18.90 48.06 -8.60
CA ASP A 631 -18.71 46.81 -7.82
C ASP A 631 -19.44 46.89 -6.48
N LEU A 632 -19.29 48.02 -5.77
CA LEU A 632 -20.02 48.25 -4.52
C LEU A 632 -21.53 48.22 -4.76
N GLY A 633 -22.00 48.76 -5.90
CA GLY A 633 -23.43 48.71 -6.26
C GLY A 633 -23.92 47.28 -6.50
N ILE A 634 -23.12 46.44 -7.15
CA ILE A 634 -23.42 45.01 -7.38
C ILE A 634 -23.43 44.25 -6.04
N LEU A 635 -22.42 44.48 -5.20
CA LEU A 635 -22.34 43.84 -3.86
C LEU A 635 -23.54 44.19 -3.01
N LEU A 636 -23.91 45.48 -2.92
CA LEU A 636 -25.06 45.92 -2.14
C LEU A 636 -26.38 45.41 -2.69
N ALA A 637 -26.52 45.28 -4.02
CA ALA A 637 -27.72 44.70 -4.63
C ALA A 637 -27.86 43.19 -4.31
N ALA A 638 -26.78 42.51 -4.02
CA ALA A 638 -26.74 41.10 -3.66
C ALA A 638 -26.72 40.86 -2.14
N TRP A 639 -26.81 41.88 -1.31
CA TRP A 639 -26.67 41.79 0.14
C TRP A 639 -27.67 40.83 0.79
N GLY A 640 -27.13 39.87 1.58
CA GLY A 640 -27.94 38.86 2.27
C GLY A 640 -28.40 37.69 1.41
N THR A 641 -27.85 37.56 0.16
CA THR A 641 -28.17 36.45 -0.72
C THR A 641 -27.08 35.40 -0.72
#